data_5481c5d2f3ec446211705ad6b5680bd8
#
_entry.id   5481c5d2f3ec446211705ad6b5680bd8
#
_cell.length_a   1.000
_cell.length_b   1.000
_cell.length_c   1.000
_cell.angle_alpha   90.00
_cell.angle_beta   90.00
_cell.angle_gamma   90.00
#
_symmetry.space_group_name_H-M   'P 1'
#
loop_
_entity.id
_entity.type
_entity.pdbx_description
1 polymer ?
#
loop_
_entity_poly.entity_id
_entity_poly.type
_entity_poly.pdbx_seq_one_letter_code
_entity_poly.pdbx_strand_id
1 'polypeptide(L)'
;FNGLLHWLETRNGRAAAYTKNIAGEADTLAAARSYDLQRVSRETGLSQAELAEFYDLWARTERTVTVYSQGVNQSSDGTDKVNAILNVHLFTGRIGRPGCGPVSVTGQPNAMGGREVGGMANVLAVHMAIENPVHRDRVQRFWRSPTLCTQPGAKAVDLFDRIVRGDIKAVWIMATNPVVSLPQADVVRAALKSCFTVVSDVTAATDTAQLADICLPALAWGEKDGTVTNSERVISRQRAFLPTPGQARADWRILCDVAEAMGWGEAFAYDGPAAIFREYAAMTGFENDGERQLDISGLAGMDARQWDRMVPVQWPVRSPVRWPVRTAEVPSPSPSRLFADGRFSTPDRQARMWPVGEASEDRHERAADQFVLNTGRVRDHWHTLTRTGKSPRLSRHTGEPFAEIHPEDAARLGITTAGLVRLHNARGSILVRALLTDRQRRGSVFVPMHWTAQMTGAGRVDSLVAPVTDPVSGQPDSKRTPVWIEAVPTVWFGFAVLRRWPGAPDCAYWARARTEAGWRVELAGETALDDPADFAARLFGLEPDIRFQDAAGGDHRFAAWRSGEAEGVLFLSRQPVACARDWLAAAVDRNETGLGLLAGRPGREAGDAGPIVCVCETVGARTISAVIADGATSVDAVTRACRAGGNCGSCRPEVQSMLAAARPASLDSPVTQGGQA
;
A
#
# COMPACT_ATOMS: atom_id res chain seq x y z
N PHE A 1 -3.00 -23.69 -1.23
CA PHE A 1 -2.64 -24.26 0.07
C PHE A 1 -3.51 -25.47 0.42
N ASN A 2 -4.82 -25.54 0.09
CA ASN A 2 -5.61 -26.75 0.28
C ASN A 2 -5.02 -27.96 -0.47
N GLY A 3 -4.62 -27.78 -1.74
CA GLY A 3 -3.93 -28.83 -2.49
C GLY A 3 -2.59 -29.26 -1.86
N LEU A 4 -1.83 -28.32 -1.29
CA LEU A 4 -0.62 -28.63 -0.55
C LEU A 4 -0.94 -29.43 0.73
N LEU A 5 -2.00 -29.07 1.45
CA LEU A 5 -2.43 -29.82 2.65
C LEU A 5 -2.81 -31.26 2.30
N HIS A 6 -3.59 -31.45 1.23
CA HIS A 6 -3.94 -32.80 0.73
C HIS A 6 -2.70 -33.58 0.28
N TRP A 7 -1.77 -32.93 -0.44
CA TRP A 7 -0.50 -33.55 -0.84
C TRP A 7 0.33 -34.04 0.34
N LEU A 8 0.40 -33.24 1.41
CA LEU A 8 1.11 -33.60 2.64
C LEU A 8 0.41 -34.71 3.43
N GLU A 9 -0.92 -34.73 3.47
CA GLU A 9 -1.70 -35.81 4.08
C GLU A 9 -1.39 -37.16 3.43
N THR A 10 -1.39 -37.23 2.11
CA THR A 10 -1.15 -38.50 1.36
C THR A 10 0.28 -39.00 1.46
N ARG A 11 1.22 -38.18 1.93
CA ARG A 11 2.66 -38.48 2.07
C ARG A 11 3.14 -38.53 3.51
N ASN A 12 2.23 -38.72 4.47
CA ASN A 12 2.54 -38.76 5.90
C ASN A 12 3.28 -37.54 6.43
N GLY A 13 3.00 -36.35 5.86
CA GLY A 13 3.60 -35.07 6.29
C GLY A 13 3.10 -34.52 7.63
N ARG A 14 2.29 -35.32 8.34
CA ARG A 14 1.70 -34.96 9.64
C ARG A 14 2.75 -34.95 10.76
N ALA A 15 2.86 -33.86 11.48
CA ALA A 15 3.69 -33.75 12.69
C ALA A 15 2.95 -34.33 13.91
N ALA A 16 2.90 -35.67 14.04
CA ALA A 16 2.05 -36.39 15.00
C ALA A 16 2.21 -35.93 16.47
N ALA A 17 3.42 -35.56 16.90
CA ALA A 17 3.65 -35.09 18.26
C ALA A 17 3.06 -33.69 18.50
N TYR A 18 3.04 -32.83 17.46
CA TYR A 18 2.54 -31.47 17.53
C TYR A 18 1.01 -31.42 17.41
N THR A 19 0.43 -32.24 16.53
CA THR A 19 -1.01 -32.20 16.19
C THR A 19 -1.92 -32.68 17.32
N LYS A 20 -1.38 -33.25 18.41
CA LYS A 20 -2.15 -33.61 19.62
C LYS A 20 -2.85 -32.37 20.25
N ASN A 21 -2.35 -31.19 19.99
CA ASN A 21 -2.88 -29.90 20.50
C ASN A 21 -3.66 -29.12 19.43
N ILE A 22 -4.21 -29.78 18.42
CA ILE A 22 -4.97 -29.17 17.33
C ILE A 22 -6.39 -29.74 17.31
N ALA A 23 -7.36 -28.83 17.29
CA ALA A 23 -8.77 -29.14 17.04
C ALA A 23 -9.16 -28.82 15.59
N GLY A 24 -10.16 -29.55 15.05
CA GLY A 24 -10.69 -29.30 13.69
C GLY A 24 -9.88 -29.94 12.56
N GLU A 25 -8.88 -30.78 12.86
CA GLU A 25 -8.01 -31.43 11.87
C GLU A 25 -8.81 -32.29 10.87
N ALA A 26 -9.72 -33.15 11.36
CA ALA A 26 -10.45 -34.08 10.52
C ALA A 26 -11.31 -33.40 9.45
N ASP A 27 -12.10 -32.40 9.86
CA ASP A 27 -12.97 -31.65 8.95
C ASP A 27 -12.16 -30.85 7.94
N THR A 28 -11.02 -30.29 8.38
CA THR A 28 -10.11 -29.52 7.52
C THR A 28 -9.46 -30.40 6.46
N LEU A 29 -9.02 -31.61 6.82
CA LEU A 29 -8.49 -32.57 5.85
C LEU A 29 -9.56 -33.06 4.88
N ALA A 30 -10.77 -33.32 5.38
CA ALA A 30 -11.90 -33.72 4.53
C ALA A 30 -12.19 -32.63 3.45
N ALA A 31 -12.20 -31.34 3.82
CA ALA A 31 -12.35 -30.25 2.89
C ALA A 31 -11.19 -30.15 1.89
N ALA A 32 -9.95 -30.39 2.33
CA ALA A 32 -8.76 -30.29 1.49
C ALA A 32 -8.66 -31.40 0.43
N ARG A 33 -9.24 -32.57 0.67
CA ARG A 33 -9.14 -33.74 -0.23
C ARG A 33 -9.75 -33.52 -1.61
N SER A 34 -10.67 -32.58 -1.76
CA SER A 34 -11.24 -32.19 -3.05
C SER A 34 -10.28 -31.40 -3.94
N TYR A 35 -9.13 -30.97 -3.41
CA TYR A 35 -8.13 -30.15 -4.13
C TYR A 35 -6.94 -30.98 -4.60
N ASP A 36 -7.17 -31.87 -5.56
CA ASP A 36 -6.09 -32.61 -6.23
C ASP A 36 -5.26 -31.71 -7.16
N LEU A 37 -4.14 -32.21 -7.68
CA LEU A 37 -3.26 -31.47 -8.57
C LEU A 37 -3.97 -30.98 -9.83
N GLN A 38 -4.90 -31.76 -10.38
CA GLN A 38 -5.63 -31.42 -11.59
C GLN A 38 -6.57 -30.22 -11.34
N ARG A 39 -7.31 -30.24 -10.23
CA ARG A 39 -8.17 -29.14 -9.83
C ARG A 39 -7.36 -27.88 -9.55
N VAL A 40 -6.30 -27.99 -8.75
CA VAL A 40 -5.45 -26.83 -8.42
C VAL A 40 -4.79 -26.25 -9.67
N SER A 41 -4.33 -27.10 -10.60
CA SER A 41 -3.78 -26.66 -11.89
C SER A 41 -4.80 -25.85 -12.69
N ARG A 42 -6.01 -26.35 -12.81
CA ARG A 42 -7.10 -25.66 -13.51
C ARG A 42 -7.47 -24.32 -12.88
N GLU A 43 -7.57 -24.25 -11.55
CA GLU A 43 -7.96 -23.05 -10.81
C GLU A 43 -6.85 -21.98 -10.75
N THR A 44 -5.59 -22.40 -10.70
CA THR A 44 -4.44 -21.48 -10.58
C THR A 44 -3.79 -21.12 -11.90
N GLY A 45 -4.00 -21.94 -12.95
CA GLY A 45 -3.30 -21.83 -14.22
C GLY A 45 -1.84 -22.27 -14.19
N LEU A 46 -1.37 -22.87 -13.08
CA LEU A 46 -0.05 -23.48 -12.97
C LEU A 46 -0.10 -24.92 -13.51
N SER A 47 1.00 -25.39 -14.08
CA SER A 47 1.09 -26.81 -14.50
C SER A 47 1.14 -27.74 -13.28
N GLN A 48 0.67 -28.98 -13.45
CA GLN A 48 0.76 -29.98 -12.39
C GLN A 48 2.20 -30.26 -11.97
N ALA A 49 3.16 -30.14 -12.89
CA ALA A 49 4.58 -30.33 -12.62
C ALA A 49 5.12 -29.23 -11.67
N GLU A 50 4.83 -27.95 -11.96
CA GLU A 50 5.20 -26.82 -11.07
C GLU A 50 4.57 -26.94 -9.69
N LEU A 51 3.32 -27.37 -9.62
CA LEU A 51 2.63 -27.59 -8.34
C LEU A 51 3.28 -28.74 -7.56
N ALA A 52 3.59 -29.86 -8.20
CA ALA A 52 4.25 -30.99 -7.56
C ALA A 52 5.64 -30.62 -7.05
N GLU A 53 6.44 -29.91 -7.86
CA GLU A 53 7.76 -29.41 -7.45
C GLU A 53 7.67 -28.47 -6.24
N PHE A 54 6.74 -27.53 -6.25
CA PHE A 54 6.51 -26.64 -5.11
C PHE A 54 6.08 -27.41 -3.85
N TYR A 55 5.19 -28.39 -3.98
CA TYR A 55 4.71 -29.17 -2.85
C TYR A 55 5.81 -30.07 -2.26
N ASP A 56 6.63 -30.68 -3.12
CA ASP A 56 7.78 -31.46 -2.69
C ASP A 56 8.87 -30.59 -2.05
N LEU A 57 9.12 -29.41 -2.60
CA LEU A 57 10.02 -28.42 -2.00
C LEU A 57 9.55 -28.04 -0.59
N TRP A 58 8.24 -27.75 -0.44
CA TRP A 58 7.64 -27.47 0.87
C TRP A 58 7.81 -28.66 1.84
N ALA A 59 7.50 -29.86 1.39
CA ALA A 59 7.53 -31.06 2.22
C ALA A 59 8.94 -31.37 2.78
N ARG A 60 9.97 -31.28 1.92
CA ARG A 60 11.37 -31.57 2.28
C ARG A 60 12.09 -30.43 3.02
N THR A 61 11.56 -29.21 2.97
CA THR A 61 12.20 -28.05 3.60
C THR A 61 11.75 -27.95 5.05
N GLU A 62 12.64 -28.20 6.00
CA GLU A 62 12.31 -28.18 7.43
C GLU A 62 11.91 -26.78 7.91
N ARG A 63 12.70 -25.76 7.54
CA ARG A 63 12.46 -24.37 7.95
C ARG A 63 11.76 -23.61 6.82
N THR A 64 10.46 -23.44 6.95
CA THR A 64 9.62 -22.79 5.95
C THR A 64 8.85 -21.63 6.56
N VAL A 65 8.98 -20.46 5.96
CA VAL A 65 8.20 -19.25 6.28
C VAL A 65 7.31 -18.91 5.09
N THR A 66 6.02 -18.73 5.33
CA THR A 66 5.09 -18.18 4.33
C THR A 66 4.87 -16.69 4.62
N VAL A 67 5.41 -15.84 3.76
CA VAL A 67 5.20 -14.39 3.83
C VAL A 67 4.01 -14.02 2.96
N TYR A 68 3.03 -13.33 3.51
CA TYR A 68 1.86 -12.84 2.78
C TYR A 68 1.48 -11.42 3.18
N SER A 69 0.70 -10.74 2.35
CA SER A 69 0.27 -9.37 2.57
C SER A 69 -1.09 -9.11 1.90
N GLN A 70 -1.30 -7.91 1.40
CA GLN A 70 -2.59 -7.42 0.91
C GLN A 70 -3.15 -8.20 -0.29
N GLY A 71 -2.32 -8.90 -1.08
CA GLY A 71 -2.80 -9.82 -2.11
C GLY A 71 -3.66 -10.96 -1.57
N VAL A 72 -3.40 -11.38 -0.32
CA VAL A 72 -4.22 -12.34 0.43
C VAL A 72 -5.30 -11.62 1.24
N ASN A 73 -4.92 -10.58 2.00
CA ASN A 73 -5.79 -9.95 2.99
C ASN A 73 -6.92 -9.11 2.37
N GLN A 74 -6.67 -8.39 1.27
CA GLN A 74 -7.67 -7.57 0.57
C GLN A 74 -8.41 -8.37 -0.50
N SER A 75 -9.13 -9.36 -0.05
CA SER A 75 -9.87 -10.31 -0.87
C SER A 75 -11.18 -10.68 -0.17
N SER A 76 -12.22 -10.98 -0.93
CA SER A 76 -13.53 -11.39 -0.40
C SER A 76 -13.51 -12.75 0.34
N ASP A 77 -12.41 -13.48 0.19
CA ASP A 77 -12.10 -14.76 0.85
C ASP A 77 -10.74 -14.70 1.58
N GLY A 78 -10.35 -13.50 2.02
CA GLY A 78 -9.06 -13.25 2.65
C GLY A 78 -8.84 -14.05 3.94
N THR A 79 -9.87 -14.18 4.77
CA THR A 79 -9.82 -15.00 5.99
C THR A 79 -9.59 -16.47 5.66
N ASP A 80 -10.25 -17.01 4.65
CA ASP A 80 -10.09 -18.41 4.22
C ASP A 80 -8.69 -18.66 3.63
N LYS A 81 -8.16 -17.73 2.86
CA LYS A 81 -6.78 -17.79 2.35
C LYS A 81 -5.76 -17.85 3.49
N VAL A 82 -5.95 -17.04 4.53
CA VAL A 82 -5.09 -17.07 5.73
C VAL A 82 -5.25 -18.40 6.47
N ASN A 83 -6.49 -18.89 6.66
CA ASN A 83 -6.73 -20.18 7.29
C ASN A 83 -6.08 -21.33 6.51
N ALA A 84 -6.15 -21.34 5.18
CA ALA A 84 -5.47 -22.35 4.36
C ALA A 84 -3.93 -22.34 4.56
N ILE A 85 -3.32 -21.16 4.71
CA ILE A 85 -1.90 -21.01 5.04
C ILE A 85 -1.62 -21.56 6.46
N LEU A 86 -2.42 -21.15 7.44
CA LEU A 86 -2.28 -21.60 8.84
C LEU A 86 -2.43 -23.11 8.97
N ASN A 87 -3.41 -23.71 8.29
CA ASN A 87 -3.68 -25.13 8.32
C ASN A 87 -2.45 -25.97 7.92
N VAL A 88 -1.76 -25.59 6.85
CA VAL A 88 -0.55 -26.29 6.41
C VAL A 88 0.58 -26.18 7.45
N HIS A 89 0.77 -24.99 8.02
CA HIS A 89 1.79 -24.78 9.05
C HIS A 89 1.47 -25.51 10.35
N LEU A 90 0.19 -25.59 10.74
CA LEU A 90 -0.25 -26.36 11.91
C LEU A 90 -0.07 -27.85 11.67
N PHE A 91 -0.54 -28.38 10.55
CA PHE A 91 -0.45 -29.80 10.20
C PHE A 91 1.00 -30.30 10.21
N THR A 92 1.93 -29.48 9.74
CA THR A 92 3.36 -29.80 9.67
C THR A 92 4.15 -29.38 10.92
N GLY A 93 3.49 -28.91 11.98
CA GLY A 93 4.12 -28.55 13.25
C GLY A 93 5.11 -27.39 13.15
N ARG A 94 4.89 -26.44 12.25
CA ARG A 94 5.83 -25.34 11.95
C ARG A 94 5.55 -24.05 12.73
N ILE A 95 4.43 -23.94 13.45
CA ILE A 95 4.15 -22.76 14.32
C ILE A 95 4.86 -22.93 15.66
N GLY A 96 5.48 -21.86 16.15
CA GLY A 96 6.24 -21.85 17.39
C GLY A 96 7.70 -22.35 17.26
N ARG A 97 8.15 -22.71 16.06
CA ARG A 97 9.53 -23.19 15.79
C ARG A 97 10.39 -22.09 15.15
N PRO A 98 11.71 -22.04 15.45
CA PRO A 98 12.65 -21.10 14.83
C PRO A 98 12.70 -21.26 13.30
N GLY A 99 12.62 -20.14 12.55
CA GLY A 99 12.68 -20.14 11.10
C GLY A 99 11.46 -20.72 10.40
N CYS A 100 10.33 -20.85 11.10
CA CYS A 100 9.10 -21.43 10.58
C CYS A 100 7.89 -20.56 10.87
N GLY A 101 6.83 -20.73 10.09
CA GLY A 101 5.51 -20.18 10.36
C GLY A 101 5.03 -19.15 9.32
N PRO A 102 3.77 -18.74 9.44
CA PRO A 102 3.20 -17.68 8.62
C PRO A 102 3.60 -16.31 9.14
N VAL A 103 3.87 -15.36 8.23
CA VAL A 103 4.21 -13.97 8.56
C VAL A 103 3.37 -13.05 7.68
N SER A 104 2.40 -12.37 8.30
CA SER A 104 1.66 -11.30 7.65
C SER A 104 2.46 -10.00 7.72
N VAL A 105 2.75 -9.41 6.57
CA VAL A 105 3.44 -8.11 6.50
C VAL A 105 2.49 -7.03 6.00
N THR A 106 2.54 -5.87 6.66
CA THR A 106 1.73 -4.70 6.29
C THR A 106 2.63 -3.52 5.99
N GLY A 107 2.09 -2.51 5.29
CA GLY A 107 2.82 -1.27 5.05
C GLY A 107 2.83 -0.31 6.25
N GLN A 108 1.88 -0.43 7.15
CA GLN A 108 1.76 0.43 8.33
C GLN A 108 2.79 0.04 9.39
N PRO A 109 3.61 0.99 9.89
CA PRO A 109 4.69 0.68 10.83
C PRO A 109 4.20 0.28 12.23
N ASN A 110 2.94 0.56 12.58
CA ASN A 110 2.37 0.29 13.90
C ASN A 110 1.09 -0.56 13.85
N ALA A 111 0.95 -1.45 12.87
CA ALA A 111 -0.24 -2.30 12.76
C ALA A 111 -0.42 -3.24 13.97
N MET A 112 0.67 -3.74 14.53
CA MET A 112 0.65 -4.53 15.77
C MET A 112 0.15 -3.68 16.95
N GLY A 113 0.75 -2.52 17.19
CA GLY A 113 0.36 -1.62 18.28
C GLY A 113 -1.09 -1.13 18.18
N GLY A 114 -1.59 -0.88 16.95
CA GLY A 114 -2.99 -0.54 16.74
C GLY A 114 -3.96 -1.64 17.20
N ARG A 115 -3.60 -2.92 17.01
CA ARG A 115 -4.37 -4.06 17.53
C ARG A 115 -4.26 -4.19 19.05
N GLU A 116 -3.06 -3.97 19.59
CA GLU A 116 -2.81 -4.03 21.04
C GLU A 116 -3.68 -3.06 21.83
N VAL A 117 -3.93 -1.87 21.30
CA VAL A 117 -4.75 -0.85 21.96
C VAL A 117 -6.22 -0.87 21.56
N GLY A 118 -6.67 -1.85 20.78
CA GLY A 118 -8.07 -1.99 20.41
C GLY A 118 -8.53 -1.05 19.28
N GLY A 119 -7.64 -0.64 18.38
CA GLY A 119 -7.93 0.27 17.28
C GLY A 119 -8.71 -0.35 16.11
N MET A 120 -9.69 -1.23 16.37
CA MET A 120 -10.54 -1.90 15.38
C MET A 120 -12.00 -1.93 15.87
N ALA A 121 -12.94 -2.03 14.93
CA ALA A 121 -14.38 -1.94 15.20
C ALA A 121 -14.93 -3.06 16.10
N ASN A 122 -14.25 -4.19 16.22
CA ASN A 122 -14.73 -5.41 16.88
C ASN A 122 -13.89 -5.85 18.08
N VAL A 123 -12.93 -5.05 18.53
CA VAL A 123 -12.06 -5.40 19.66
C VAL A 123 -12.02 -4.31 20.70
N LEU A 124 -11.74 -4.71 21.94
CA LEU A 124 -11.35 -3.84 23.05
C LEU A 124 -9.82 -3.77 23.14
N ALA A 125 -9.31 -2.89 23.99
CA ALA A 125 -7.88 -2.81 24.25
C ALA A 125 -7.32 -4.15 24.77
N VAL A 126 -6.02 -4.34 24.63
CA VAL A 126 -5.21 -5.47 25.11
C VAL A 126 -5.73 -6.85 24.68
N HIS A 127 -6.10 -6.96 23.39
CA HIS A 127 -6.58 -8.19 22.75
C HIS A 127 -7.88 -8.74 23.34
N MET A 128 -8.68 -7.91 23.99
CA MET A 128 -10.00 -8.30 24.48
C MET A 128 -11.08 -8.10 23.42
N ALA A 129 -12.12 -8.92 23.44
CA ALA A 129 -13.24 -8.91 22.49
C ALA A 129 -14.47 -8.20 23.05
N ILE A 130 -15.09 -7.33 22.25
CA ILE A 130 -16.34 -6.63 22.61
C ILE A 130 -17.47 -7.62 22.88
N GLU A 131 -17.56 -8.71 22.14
CA GLU A 131 -18.63 -9.70 22.25
C GLU A 131 -18.53 -10.54 23.54
N ASN A 132 -17.35 -10.61 24.16
CA ASN A 132 -17.14 -11.36 25.39
C ASN A 132 -17.56 -10.53 26.62
N PRO A 133 -18.61 -10.94 27.39
CA PRO A 133 -19.10 -10.17 28.53
C PRO A 133 -18.07 -10.05 29.67
N VAL A 134 -17.21 -11.07 29.85
CA VAL A 134 -16.14 -11.02 30.86
C VAL A 134 -15.08 -9.97 30.50
N HIS A 135 -14.75 -9.88 29.22
CA HIS A 135 -13.81 -8.87 28.73
C HIS A 135 -14.38 -7.45 28.87
N ARG A 136 -15.67 -7.26 28.56
CA ARG A 136 -16.34 -5.96 28.76
C ARG A 136 -16.36 -5.55 30.22
N ASP A 137 -16.77 -6.44 31.12
CA ASP A 137 -16.78 -6.18 32.57
C ASP A 137 -15.40 -5.77 33.08
N ARG A 138 -14.35 -6.51 32.65
CA ARG A 138 -12.95 -6.23 33.01
C ARG A 138 -12.52 -4.82 32.56
N VAL A 139 -12.75 -4.47 31.31
CA VAL A 139 -12.41 -3.14 30.76
C VAL A 139 -13.21 -2.05 31.44
N GLN A 140 -14.52 -2.25 31.63
CA GLN A 140 -15.41 -1.28 32.27
C GLN A 140 -14.96 -0.99 33.72
N ARG A 141 -14.61 -2.01 34.50
CA ARG A 141 -14.09 -1.86 35.86
C ARG A 141 -12.72 -1.15 35.89
N PHE A 142 -11.83 -1.51 34.97
CA PHE A 142 -10.51 -0.88 34.89
C PHE A 142 -10.62 0.62 34.61
N TRP A 143 -11.42 1.01 33.61
CA TRP A 143 -11.64 2.42 33.28
C TRP A 143 -12.64 3.14 34.17
N ARG A 144 -13.35 2.41 35.06
CA ARG A 144 -14.47 2.95 35.85
C ARG A 144 -15.51 3.62 34.96
N SER A 145 -15.71 3.10 33.76
CA SER A 145 -16.64 3.68 32.78
C SER A 145 -18.08 3.36 33.16
N PRO A 146 -19.00 4.34 33.14
CA PRO A 146 -20.40 4.09 33.44
C PRO A 146 -21.08 3.17 32.43
N THR A 147 -20.55 3.12 31.22
CA THR A 147 -21.07 2.29 30.13
C THR A 147 -19.94 1.86 29.19
N LEU A 148 -20.15 0.76 28.47
CA LEU A 148 -19.26 0.27 27.40
C LEU A 148 -20.13 -0.29 26.27
N CYS A 149 -19.65 -0.18 25.03
CA CYS A 149 -20.34 -0.78 23.89
C CYS A 149 -20.43 -2.30 24.04
N THR A 150 -21.57 -2.88 23.67
CA THR A 150 -21.85 -4.32 23.79
C THR A 150 -21.80 -5.06 22.47
N GLN A 151 -21.76 -4.33 21.37
CA GLN A 151 -21.73 -4.84 20.00
C GLN A 151 -20.58 -4.21 19.22
N PRO A 152 -19.97 -4.95 18.27
CA PRO A 152 -19.01 -4.39 17.33
C PRO A 152 -19.56 -3.19 16.56
N GLY A 153 -18.69 -2.23 16.28
CA GLY A 153 -19.01 -1.12 15.39
C GLY A 153 -19.09 -1.54 13.92
N ALA A 154 -19.58 -0.64 13.07
CA ALA A 154 -19.58 -0.83 11.62
C ALA A 154 -18.14 -0.95 11.08
N LYS A 155 -17.90 -1.92 10.21
CA LYS A 155 -16.64 -2.04 9.46
C LYS A 155 -16.60 -0.96 8.37
N ALA A 156 -15.41 -0.65 7.85
CA ALA A 156 -15.19 0.55 7.03
C ALA A 156 -16.16 0.69 5.84
N VAL A 157 -16.41 -0.37 5.06
CA VAL A 157 -17.35 -0.30 3.93
C VAL A 157 -18.78 -0.14 4.42
N ASP A 158 -19.21 -0.98 5.36
CA ASP A 158 -20.56 -0.93 5.98
C ASP A 158 -20.83 0.43 6.67
N LEU A 159 -19.82 1.08 7.24
CA LEU A 159 -19.96 2.39 7.85
C LEU A 159 -20.48 3.44 6.85
N PHE A 160 -19.91 3.48 5.65
CA PHE A 160 -20.34 4.44 4.63
C PHE A 160 -21.72 4.09 4.05
N ASP A 161 -22.05 2.81 3.93
CA ASP A 161 -23.41 2.38 3.57
C ASP A 161 -24.43 2.83 4.62
N ARG A 162 -24.10 2.78 5.91
CA ARG A 162 -24.96 3.29 7.00
C ARG A 162 -25.09 4.81 7.00
N ILE A 163 -24.04 5.54 6.59
CA ILE A 163 -24.15 7.00 6.38
C ILE A 163 -25.13 7.28 5.24
N VAL A 164 -25.03 6.59 4.12
CA VAL A 164 -25.94 6.76 2.97
C VAL A 164 -27.40 6.50 3.37
N ARG A 165 -27.66 5.48 4.19
CA ARG A 165 -29.00 5.19 4.71
C ARG A 165 -29.51 6.20 5.76
N GLY A 166 -28.62 7.07 6.24
CA GLY A 166 -28.93 8.04 7.29
C GLY A 166 -28.93 7.48 8.73
N ASP A 167 -28.41 6.27 8.93
CA ASP A 167 -28.26 5.66 10.25
C ASP A 167 -27.17 6.38 11.08
N ILE A 168 -26.15 6.92 10.41
CA ILE A 168 -25.05 7.68 11.00
C ILE A 168 -25.18 9.14 10.59
N LYS A 169 -25.27 10.03 11.60
CA LYS A 169 -25.47 11.48 11.41
C LYS A 169 -24.18 12.28 11.47
N ALA A 170 -23.15 11.75 12.10
CA ALA A 170 -21.86 12.38 12.24
C ALA A 170 -20.74 11.35 12.16
N VAL A 171 -19.62 11.70 11.53
CA VAL A 171 -18.43 10.86 11.44
C VAL A 171 -17.18 11.66 11.75
N TRP A 172 -16.28 11.07 12.53
CA TRP A 172 -14.95 11.63 12.77
C TRP A 172 -13.89 10.72 12.12
N ILE A 173 -13.21 11.24 11.12
CA ILE A 173 -12.19 10.54 10.36
C ILE A 173 -10.81 10.99 10.83
N MET A 174 -9.95 10.05 11.24
CA MET A 174 -8.62 10.35 11.76
C MET A 174 -7.55 9.66 10.90
N ALA A 175 -6.63 10.46 10.36
CA ALA A 175 -5.41 10.03 9.67
C ALA A 175 -5.63 9.05 8.50
N THR A 176 -6.79 9.08 7.82
CA THR A 176 -7.11 8.27 6.65
C THR A 176 -7.85 9.08 5.58
N ASN A 177 -7.84 8.60 4.34
CA ASN A 177 -8.43 9.30 3.18
C ASN A 177 -9.44 8.39 2.45
N PRO A 178 -10.61 8.08 3.07
CA PRO A 178 -11.57 7.11 2.54
C PRO A 178 -12.13 7.46 1.16
N VAL A 179 -12.24 8.74 0.81
CA VAL A 179 -12.70 9.19 -0.53
C VAL A 179 -11.76 8.72 -1.67
N VAL A 180 -10.57 8.24 -1.34
CA VAL A 180 -9.62 7.69 -2.31
C VAL A 180 -9.36 6.20 -2.07
N SER A 181 -9.35 5.75 -0.82
CA SER A 181 -8.85 4.42 -0.46
C SER A 181 -9.94 3.36 -0.24
N LEU A 182 -11.22 3.73 -0.30
CA LEU A 182 -12.32 2.79 -0.19
C LEU A 182 -12.95 2.46 -1.56
N PRO A 183 -13.55 1.26 -1.70
CA PRO A 183 -14.38 0.94 -2.85
C PRO A 183 -15.48 1.97 -3.07
N GLN A 184 -15.92 2.13 -4.31
CA GLN A 184 -16.96 3.09 -4.68
C GLN A 184 -16.64 4.50 -4.15
N ALA A 185 -15.44 4.99 -4.37
CA ALA A 185 -14.93 6.26 -3.83
C ALA A 185 -15.88 7.45 -4.04
N ASP A 186 -16.67 7.46 -5.11
CA ASP A 186 -17.64 8.52 -5.38
C ASP A 186 -18.90 8.40 -4.51
N VAL A 187 -19.32 7.18 -4.13
CA VAL A 187 -20.38 6.96 -3.12
C VAL A 187 -19.91 7.43 -1.74
N VAL A 188 -18.66 7.11 -1.37
CA VAL A 188 -18.04 7.62 -0.14
C VAL A 188 -18.03 9.15 -0.11
N ARG A 189 -17.68 9.78 -1.23
CA ARG A 189 -17.72 11.25 -1.38
C ARG A 189 -19.12 11.81 -1.18
N ALA A 190 -20.13 11.18 -1.77
CA ALA A 190 -21.54 11.60 -1.61
C ALA A 190 -22.02 11.41 -0.17
N ALA A 191 -21.66 10.31 0.48
CA ALA A 191 -21.98 10.03 1.87
C ALA A 191 -21.46 11.13 2.81
N LEU A 192 -20.20 11.53 2.68
CA LEU A 192 -19.60 12.58 3.50
C LEU A 192 -20.26 13.95 3.32
N LYS A 193 -20.78 14.24 2.13
CA LYS A 193 -21.55 15.48 1.89
C LYS A 193 -22.93 15.50 2.57
N SER A 194 -23.47 14.36 2.97
CA SER A 194 -24.77 14.22 3.61
C SER A 194 -24.69 14.02 5.13
N CYS A 195 -23.49 14.00 5.71
CA CYS A 195 -23.23 13.69 7.11
C CYS A 195 -22.33 14.78 7.71
N PHE A 196 -22.56 15.14 8.98
CA PHE A 196 -21.63 16.03 9.69
C PHE A 196 -20.26 15.38 9.81
N THR A 197 -19.26 15.94 9.16
CA THR A 197 -17.94 15.32 8.98
C THR A 197 -16.85 16.11 9.68
N VAL A 198 -16.17 15.46 10.64
CA VAL A 198 -14.94 15.97 11.26
C VAL A 198 -13.74 15.18 10.72
N VAL A 199 -12.68 15.87 10.36
CA VAL A 199 -11.43 15.23 9.88
C VAL A 199 -10.25 15.70 10.70
N SER A 200 -9.50 14.78 11.29
CA SER A 200 -8.18 15.05 11.89
C SER A 200 -7.10 14.51 10.95
N ASP A 201 -6.32 15.40 10.35
CA ASP A 201 -5.27 15.02 9.40
C ASP A 201 -4.08 15.97 9.48
N VAL A 202 -2.93 15.52 8.95
CA VAL A 202 -1.69 16.32 8.84
C VAL A 202 -1.74 17.34 7.70
N THR A 203 -2.77 17.31 6.89
CA THR A 203 -3.00 18.24 5.77
C THR A 203 -4.47 18.42 5.49
N ALA A 204 -4.91 19.64 5.30
CA ALA A 204 -6.28 19.99 4.89
C ALA A 204 -6.55 19.75 3.40
N ALA A 205 -5.54 19.32 2.64
CA ALA A 205 -5.63 19.21 1.19
C ALA A 205 -6.02 17.81 0.69
N THR A 206 -6.29 16.83 1.56
CA THR A 206 -6.76 15.51 1.10
C THR A 206 -8.17 15.58 0.52
N ASP A 207 -8.50 14.66 -0.40
CA ASP A 207 -9.85 14.57 -0.98
C ASP A 207 -10.94 14.44 0.09
N THR A 208 -10.63 13.78 1.21
CA THR A 208 -11.53 13.65 2.36
C THR A 208 -11.60 14.93 3.19
N ALA A 209 -10.47 15.54 3.52
CA ALA A 209 -10.42 16.76 4.33
C ALA A 209 -11.13 17.94 3.66
N GLN A 210 -11.14 17.99 2.33
CA GLN A 210 -11.87 19.00 1.54
C GLN A 210 -13.41 18.89 1.65
N LEU A 211 -13.92 17.81 2.23
CA LEU A 211 -15.35 17.59 2.45
C LEU A 211 -15.75 17.75 3.93
N ALA A 212 -14.79 18.05 4.80
CA ALA A 212 -15.04 18.15 6.23
C ALA A 212 -15.76 19.46 6.58
N ASP A 213 -16.73 19.39 7.48
CA ASP A 213 -17.31 20.57 8.14
C ASP A 213 -16.33 21.17 9.14
N ILE A 214 -15.55 20.30 9.81
CA ILE A 214 -14.48 20.70 10.74
C ILE A 214 -13.20 19.94 10.40
N CYS A 215 -12.11 20.66 10.17
CA CYS A 215 -10.78 20.09 9.99
C CYS A 215 -9.89 20.42 11.20
N LEU A 216 -9.40 19.40 11.89
CA LEU A 216 -8.53 19.49 13.07
C LEU A 216 -7.10 19.15 12.67
N PRO A 217 -6.14 20.11 12.71
CA PRO A 217 -4.77 19.85 12.31
C PRO A 217 -4.06 18.92 13.30
N ALA A 218 -3.57 17.78 12.80
CA ALA A 218 -2.89 16.76 13.57
C ALA A 218 -1.37 16.75 13.29
N LEU A 219 -0.59 16.30 14.28
CA LEU A 219 0.86 16.14 14.15
C LEU A 219 1.23 14.98 13.24
N ALA A 220 2.26 15.18 12.41
CA ALA A 220 2.88 14.12 11.62
C ALA A 220 3.81 13.24 12.47
N TRP A 221 4.35 12.18 11.84
CA TRP A 221 5.23 11.20 12.51
C TRP A 221 6.40 11.83 13.27
N GLY A 222 7.15 12.74 12.63
CA GLY A 222 8.35 13.35 13.23
C GLY A 222 8.06 14.41 14.29
N GLU A 223 6.80 14.81 14.47
CA GLU A 223 6.34 15.91 15.32
C GLU A 223 5.70 15.41 16.62
N LYS A 224 5.45 14.10 16.76
CA LYS A 224 4.74 13.53 17.91
C LYS A 224 5.53 12.45 18.64
N ASP A 225 5.21 12.29 19.92
CA ASP A 225 5.80 11.33 20.83
C ASP A 225 4.84 10.16 21.10
N GLY A 226 5.39 8.99 21.40
CA GLY A 226 4.60 7.79 21.70
C GLY A 226 5.41 6.49 21.62
N THR A 227 4.73 5.40 21.30
CA THR A 227 5.33 4.09 21.06
C THR A 227 4.78 3.44 19.80
N VAL A 228 5.56 2.55 19.23
CA VAL A 228 5.15 1.69 18.09
C VAL A 228 5.58 0.26 18.37
N THR A 229 4.79 -0.72 17.92
CA THR A 229 5.11 -2.14 18.07
C THR A 229 5.27 -2.78 16.68
N ASN A 230 6.40 -3.44 16.46
CA ASN A 230 6.67 -4.16 15.21
C ASN A 230 6.14 -5.61 15.23
N SER A 231 6.27 -6.32 14.11
CA SER A 231 5.81 -7.71 13.96
C SER A 231 6.50 -8.71 14.89
N GLU A 232 7.66 -8.36 15.45
CA GLU A 232 8.38 -9.14 16.44
C GLU A 232 7.91 -8.86 17.87
N ARG A 233 6.86 -8.06 18.05
CA ARG A 233 6.35 -7.65 19.37
C ARG A 233 7.32 -6.72 20.14
N VAL A 234 8.21 -6.06 19.41
CA VAL A 234 9.14 -5.09 19.99
C VAL A 234 8.49 -3.73 20.02
N ILE A 235 8.26 -3.21 21.22
CA ILE A 235 7.77 -1.85 21.47
C ILE A 235 8.96 -0.91 21.48
N SER A 236 8.92 0.10 20.62
CA SER A 236 9.95 1.13 20.51
C SER A 236 9.39 2.52 20.76
N ARG A 237 10.17 3.37 21.40
CA ARG A 237 9.83 4.79 21.56
C ARG A 237 9.86 5.49 20.20
N GLN A 238 8.78 6.17 19.88
CA GLN A 238 8.75 7.22 18.88
C GLN A 238 8.99 8.55 19.57
N ARG A 239 10.01 9.30 19.19
CA ARG A 239 10.33 10.62 19.75
C ARG A 239 10.12 11.69 18.68
N ALA A 240 9.51 12.81 19.08
CA ALA A 240 9.46 13.98 18.23
C ALA A 240 10.88 14.51 17.98
N PHE A 241 11.19 14.81 16.72
CA PHE A 241 12.44 15.42 16.29
C PHE A 241 12.23 16.65 15.40
N LEU A 242 10.97 16.98 15.13
CA LEU A 242 10.52 18.18 14.45
C LEU A 242 9.66 19.03 15.39
N PRO A 243 9.66 20.36 15.24
CA PRO A 243 8.79 21.22 16.03
C PRO A 243 7.33 21.05 15.59
N THR A 244 6.40 21.36 16.49
CA THR A 244 4.97 21.41 16.22
C THR A 244 4.68 22.51 15.19
N PRO A 245 4.06 22.22 14.04
CA PRO A 245 3.71 23.25 13.06
C PRO A 245 2.39 23.93 13.41
N GLY A 246 2.38 25.28 13.39
CA GLY A 246 1.17 26.08 13.53
C GLY A 246 0.30 25.70 14.73
N GLN A 247 -0.96 25.34 14.49
CA GLN A 247 -1.94 24.96 15.51
C GLN A 247 -2.12 23.43 15.63
N ALA A 248 -1.28 22.63 14.99
CA ALA A 248 -1.40 21.17 15.02
C ALA A 248 -1.24 20.61 16.44
N ARG A 249 -1.99 19.58 16.76
CA ARG A 249 -1.94 18.88 18.06
C ARG A 249 -1.77 17.38 17.86
N ALA A 250 -1.22 16.71 18.85
CA ALA A 250 -1.19 15.25 18.86
C ALA A 250 -2.62 14.69 18.92
N ASP A 251 -2.85 13.58 18.20
CA ASP A 251 -4.19 12.96 18.13
C ASP A 251 -4.79 12.68 19.52
N TRP A 252 -3.97 12.18 20.47
CA TRP A 252 -4.41 11.94 21.83
C TRP A 252 -4.85 13.24 22.54
N ARG A 253 -4.19 14.37 22.30
CA ARG A 253 -4.54 15.67 22.88
C ARG A 253 -5.85 16.19 22.28
N ILE A 254 -6.04 16.03 20.97
CA ILE A 254 -7.31 16.38 20.30
C ILE A 254 -8.48 15.59 20.93
N LEU A 255 -8.29 14.29 21.16
CA LEU A 255 -9.30 13.46 21.83
C LEU A 255 -9.60 13.91 23.25
N CYS A 256 -8.56 14.23 24.04
CA CYS A 256 -8.74 14.74 25.41
C CYS A 256 -9.48 16.09 25.43
N ASP A 257 -9.12 17.02 24.53
CA ASP A 257 -9.74 18.34 24.44
C ASP A 257 -11.25 18.22 24.09
N VAL A 258 -11.59 17.31 23.17
CA VAL A 258 -13.01 17.03 22.85
C VAL A 258 -13.73 16.36 24.02
N ALA A 259 -13.09 15.38 24.67
CA ALA A 259 -13.66 14.71 25.84
C ALA A 259 -13.92 15.69 26.99
N GLU A 260 -13.02 16.63 27.24
CA GLU A 260 -13.18 17.71 28.22
C GLU A 260 -14.40 18.59 27.87
N ALA A 261 -14.52 19.01 26.60
CA ALA A 261 -15.64 19.80 26.11
C ALA A 261 -17.00 19.04 26.23
N MET A 262 -16.97 17.70 26.18
CA MET A 262 -18.14 16.84 26.39
C MET A 262 -18.44 16.55 27.86
N GLY A 263 -17.66 17.07 28.81
CA GLY A 263 -17.84 16.86 30.24
C GLY A 263 -17.15 15.59 30.80
N TRP A 264 -16.26 14.96 30.05
CA TRP A 264 -15.53 13.75 30.46
C TRP A 264 -14.04 14.01 30.79
N GLY A 265 -13.71 15.25 31.12
CA GLY A 265 -12.31 15.67 31.34
C GLY A 265 -11.56 14.84 32.37
N GLU A 266 -12.24 14.44 33.50
CA GLU A 266 -11.61 13.61 34.54
C GLU A 266 -11.15 12.24 34.00
N ALA A 267 -11.92 11.61 33.09
CA ALA A 267 -11.60 10.32 32.52
C ALA A 267 -10.47 10.39 31.47
N PHE A 268 -10.21 11.59 30.93
CA PHE A 268 -9.20 11.85 29.92
C PHE A 268 -8.10 12.82 30.40
N ALA A 269 -7.88 12.92 31.70
CA ALA A 269 -6.91 13.82 32.33
C ALA A 269 -5.46 13.31 32.20
N TYR A 270 -5.00 13.16 30.96
CA TYR A 270 -3.60 12.76 30.67
C TYR A 270 -2.71 13.98 30.50
N ASP A 271 -1.55 13.96 31.15
CA ASP A 271 -0.49 14.97 31.03
C ASP A 271 0.47 14.71 29.85
N GLY A 272 0.40 13.52 29.24
CA GLY A 272 1.23 13.18 28.08
C GLY A 272 1.20 11.70 27.69
N PRO A 273 1.94 11.35 26.62
CA PRO A 273 2.01 9.98 26.11
C PRO A 273 2.53 8.97 27.15
N ALA A 274 3.37 9.41 28.09
CA ALA A 274 3.87 8.56 29.16
C ALA A 274 2.75 8.09 30.11
N ALA A 275 1.80 8.97 30.46
CA ALA A 275 0.66 8.60 31.28
C ALA A 275 -0.25 7.60 30.58
N ILE A 276 -0.55 7.84 29.30
CA ILE A 276 -1.35 6.93 28.45
C ILE A 276 -0.67 5.55 28.35
N PHE A 277 0.67 5.53 28.14
CA PHE A 277 1.42 4.27 28.07
C PHE A 277 1.39 3.50 29.39
N ARG A 278 1.52 4.19 30.55
CA ARG A 278 1.44 3.53 31.86
C ARG A 278 0.06 2.91 32.11
N GLU A 279 -1.02 3.59 31.72
CA GLU A 279 -2.37 3.03 31.80
C GLU A 279 -2.52 1.81 30.90
N TYR A 280 -2.06 1.89 29.64
CA TYR A 280 -2.04 0.74 28.73
C TYR A 280 -1.26 -0.42 29.32
N ALA A 281 -0.06 -0.18 29.86
CA ALA A 281 0.76 -1.20 30.49
C ALA A 281 0.05 -1.84 31.70
N ALA A 282 -0.57 -1.05 32.57
CA ALA A 282 -1.34 -1.54 33.71
C ALA A 282 -2.53 -2.43 33.27
N MET A 283 -3.25 -2.01 32.22
CA MET A 283 -4.39 -2.77 31.69
C MET A 283 -3.96 -4.14 31.13
N THR A 284 -2.75 -4.27 30.57
CA THR A 284 -2.28 -5.56 30.05
C THR A 284 -2.16 -6.63 31.13
N GLY A 285 -1.80 -6.24 32.34
CA GLY A 285 -1.71 -7.15 33.49
C GLY A 285 -2.98 -7.29 34.32
N PHE A 286 -3.94 -6.37 34.13
CA PHE A 286 -5.16 -6.37 34.93
C PHE A 286 -6.00 -7.63 34.70
N GLU A 287 -6.12 -8.46 35.77
CA GLU A 287 -6.82 -9.77 35.74
C GLU A 287 -6.39 -10.62 34.52
N ASN A 288 -5.11 -10.68 34.23
CA ASN A 288 -4.63 -11.42 33.06
C ASN A 288 -4.39 -12.91 33.37
N ASP A 289 -3.89 -13.28 34.53
CA ASP A 289 -3.65 -14.67 34.97
C ASP A 289 -3.08 -15.62 33.87
N GLY A 290 -2.37 -15.02 32.89
CA GLY A 290 -1.83 -15.75 31.74
C GLY A 290 -2.82 -16.08 30.63
N GLU A 291 -4.04 -15.55 30.67
CA GLU A 291 -5.04 -15.67 29.61
C GLU A 291 -4.57 -14.99 28.32
N ARG A 292 -4.04 -13.76 28.44
CA ARG A 292 -3.51 -12.99 27.34
C ARG A 292 -1.99 -13.01 27.32
N GLN A 293 -1.40 -13.17 26.16
CA GLN A 293 0.07 -13.19 26.00
C GLN A 293 0.66 -11.78 26.04
N LEU A 294 -0.11 -10.78 25.59
CA LEU A 294 0.25 -9.37 25.73
C LEU A 294 0.15 -8.98 27.21
N ASP A 295 1.29 -8.83 27.82
CA ASP A 295 1.43 -8.42 29.22
C ASP A 295 2.72 -7.60 29.37
N ILE A 296 2.57 -6.30 29.55
CA ILE A 296 3.67 -5.36 29.82
C ILE A 296 3.48 -4.64 31.15
N SER A 297 2.78 -5.28 32.08
CA SER A 297 2.49 -4.72 33.41
C SER A 297 3.75 -4.33 34.19
N GLY A 298 4.88 -4.97 33.91
CA GLY A 298 6.19 -4.59 34.45
C GLY A 298 6.67 -3.18 34.06
N LEU A 299 6.02 -2.54 33.08
CA LEU A 299 6.30 -1.16 32.65
C LEU A 299 5.31 -0.14 33.21
N ALA A 300 4.25 -0.56 33.91
CA ALA A 300 3.19 0.33 34.41
C ALA A 300 3.70 1.37 35.43
N GLY A 301 4.73 1.05 36.21
CA GLY A 301 5.34 1.95 37.20
C GLY A 301 6.44 2.85 36.66
N MET A 302 6.60 2.99 35.36
CA MET A 302 7.67 3.77 34.72
C MET A 302 7.53 5.27 35.02
N ASP A 303 8.58 5.90 35.53
CA ASP A 303 8.64 7.35 35.72
C ASP A 303 9.00 8.10 34.42
N ALA A 304 8.99 9.45 34.47
CA ALA A 304 9.29 10.27 33.30
C ALA A 304 10.71 10.06 32.76
N ARG A 305 11.69 9.87 33.66
CA ARG A 305 13.10 9.64 33.27
C ARG A 305 13.26 8.26 32.61
N GLN A 306 12.59 7.25 33.13
CA GLN A 306 12.56 5.90 32.57
C GLN A 306 11.87 5.89 31.20
N TRP A 307 10.77 6.63 31.05
CA TRP A 307 10.11 6.85 29.78
C TRP A 307 11.04 7.46 28.72
N ASP A 308 11.75 8.53 29.07
CA ASP A 308 12.68 9.19 28.14
C ASP A 308 13.84 8.28 27.70
N ARG A 309 14.27 7.39 28.57
CA ARG A 309 15.36 6.44 28.32
C ARG A 309 14.92 5.07 27.88
N MET A 310 13.63 4.88 27.66
CA MET A 310 13.08 3.58 27.26
C MET A 310 13.78 3.10 25.98
N VAL A 311 14.40 1.92 26.08
CA VAL A 311 14.96 1.17 24.96
C VAL A 311 13.89 0.26 24.36
N PRO A 312 14.06 -0.26 23.12
CA PRO A 312 13.15 -1.25 22.57
C PRO A 312 12.99 -2.46 23.47
N VAL A 313 11.74 -2.85 23.75
CA VAL A 313 11.41 -4.00 24.61
C VAL A 313 10.46 -4.95 23.89
N GLN A 314 10.72 -6.24 23.96
CA GLN A 314 9.81 -7.27 23.41
C GLN A 314 8.87 -7.76 24.50
N TRP A 315 7.55 -7.73 24.23
CA TRP A 315 6.59 -8.30 25.18
C TRP A 315 6.52 -9.84 25.09
N PRO A 316 6.20 -10.55 26.19
CA PRO A 316 5.70 -10.05 27.47
C PRO A 316 6.81 -9.51 28.40
N VAL A 317 6.45 -8.50 29.25
CA VAL A 317 7.30 -7.91 30.29
C VAL A 317 6.51 -7.85 31.60
N ARG A 318 6.49 -8.92 32.35
CA ARG A 318 5.65 -9.11 33.54
C ARG A 318 6.28 -8.61 34.84
N SER A 319 7.60 -8.54 34.90
CA SER A 319 8.32 -8.07 36.08
C SER A 319 8.76 -6.62 35.92
N PRO A 320 8.80 -5.83 37.00
CA PRO A 320 9.31 -4.47 36.95
C PRO A 320 10.71 -4.39 36.36
N VAL A 321 10.89 -3.53 35.37
CA VAL A 321 12.21 -3.31 34.74
C VAL A 321 13.03 -2.35 35.62
N ARG A 322 14.23 -2.77 36.02
CA ARG A 322 15.19 -1.90 36.73
C ARG A 322 15.92 -1.03 35.71
N TRP A 323 15.82 0.27 35.85
CA TRP A 323 16.48 1.27 35.01
C TRP A 323 17.69 1.91 35.73
N PRO A 324 18.76 2.32 35.05
CA PRO A 324 18.98 2.22 33.61
C PRO A 324 19.32 0.78 33.21
N VAL A 325 18.67 0.32 32.16
CA VAL A 325 19.03 -0.95 31.53
C VAL A 325 20.36 -0.71 30.81
N ARG A 326 21.43 -1.34 31.23
CA ARG A 326 22.64 -1.47 30.40
C ARG A 326 22.24 -2.34 29.19
N THR A 327 22.66 -1.95 27.98
CA THR A 327 22.31 -2.64 26.73
C THR A 327 22.67 -4.14 26.72
N ALA A 328 23.54 -4.57 27.64
CA ALA A 328 23.88 -5.96 27.88
C ALA A 328 22.99 -6.67 28.94
N GLU A 329 22.17 -5.91 29.68
CA GLU A 329 21.34 -6.40 30.79
C GLU A 329 19.84 -6.11 30.59
N VAL A 330 19.38 -5.82 29.36
CA VAL A 330 17.99 -6.07 29.09
C VAL A 330 17.84 -7.54 29.44
N PRO A 331 17.05 -7.91 30.46
CA PRO A 331 16.56 -9.26 30.48
C PRO A 331 15.71 -9.37 29.23
N SER A 332 16.37 -9.69 28.12
CA SER A 332 15.73 -10.49 27.13
C SER A 332 15.47 -11.78 27.90
N PRO A 333 14.28 -12.03 28.46
CA PRO A 333 13.90 -13.39 28.68
C PRO A 333 14.14 -13.98 27.31
N SER A 334 14.96 -15.01 27.19
CA SER A 334 15.26 -15.69 25.93
C SER A 334 14.03 -15.56 25.06
N PRO A 335 14.09 -14.91 23.90
CA PRO A 335 12.89 -14.34 23.26
C PRO A 335 11.83 -15.41 23.26
N SER A 336 10.83 -15.26 24.14
CA SER A 336 9.85 -16.33 24.37
C SER A 336 9.04 -16.37 23.09
N ARG A 337 9.42 -17.30 22.23
CA ARG A 337 8.72 -17.51 20.97
C ARG A 337 7.28 -17.86 21.28
N LEU A 338 6.34 -17.15 20.69
CA LEU A 338 4.92 -17.47 20.82
C LEU A 338 4.68 -18.91 20.39
N PHE A 339 3.86 -19.61 21.18
CA PHE A 339 3.44 -20.99 20.91
C PHE A 339 4.57 -22.04 20.92
N ALA A 340 5.76 -21.72 21.44
CA ALA A 340 6.87 -22.68 21.54
C ALA A 340 6.58 -23.82 22.51
N ASP A 341 5.71 -23.59 23.49
CA ASP A 341 5.19 -24.56 24.44
C ASP A 341 4.00 -25.37 23.91
N GLY A 342 3.59 -25.14 22.67
CA GLY A 342 2.43 -25.78 22.04
C GLY A 342 1.07 -25.31 22.60
N ARG A 343 1.03 -24.22 23.38
CA ARG A 343 -0.21 -23.67 23.95
C ARG A 343 -0.63 -22.44 23.17
N PHE A 344 -1.89 -22.37 22.79
CA PHE A 344 -2.46 -21.32 21.97
C PHE A 344 -3.41 -20.42 22.77
N SER A 345 -3.69 -19.21 22.26
CA SER A 345 -4.58 -18.23 22.92
C SER A 345 -6.05 -18.52 22.66
N THR A 346 -6.45 -19.75 22.94
CA THR A 346 -7.82 -20.27 22.88
C THR A 346 -8.26 -20.74 24.27
N PRO A 347 -9.56 -20.85 24.57
CA PRO A 347 -10.01 -21.25 25.89
C PRO A 347 -9.47 -22.60 26.36
N ASP A 348 -9.32 -23.58 25.44
CA ASP A 348 -8.78 -24.90 25.70
C ASP A 348 -7.27 -25.04 25.42
N ARG A 349 -6.62 -23.93 25.09
CA ARG A 349 -5.19 -23.84 24.73
C ARG A 349 -4.78 -24.66 23.51
N GLN A 350 -5.71 -25.13 22.69
CA GLN A 350 -5.44 -25.85 21.45
C GLN A 350 -5.41 -24.89 20.25
N ALA A 351 -4.61 -25.22 19.25
CA ALA A 351 -4.72 -24.58 17.94
C ALA A 351 -6.01 -24.97 17.23
N ARG A 352 -6.48 -24.14 16.33
CA ARG A 352 -7.67 -24.41 15.50
C ARG A 352 -7.28 -24.52 14.05
N MET A 353 -7.53 -25.67 13.43
CA MET A 353 -7.63 -25.77 11.98
C MET A 353 -9.08 -25.53 11.57
N TRP A 354 -9.26 -24.73 10.52
CA TRP A 354 -10.58 -24.40 9.99
C TRP A 354 -10.75 -24.99 8.61
N PRO A 355 -11.82 -25.75 8.33
CA PRO A 355 -12.09 -26.22 6.98
C PRO A 355 -12.28 -25.02 6.05
N VAL A 356 -11.46 -24.96 5.02
CA VAL A 356 -11.61 -23.99 3.95
C VAL A 356 -12.30 -24.72 2.80
N GLY A 357 -13.56 -24.41 2.63
CA GLY A 357 -14.41 -24.97 1.60
C GLY A 357 -14.11 -24.43 0.20
N GLU A 358 -14.99 -24.72 -0.73
CA GLU A 358 -14.96 -24.10 -2.06
C GLU A 358 -15.06 -22.58 -1.88
N ALA A 359 -14.24 -21.85 -2.63
CA ALA A 359 -14.42 -20.41 -2.72
C ALA A 359 -15.91 -20.16 -3.05
N SER A 360 -16.59 -19.36 -2.23
CA SER A 360 -17.99 -19.02 -2.52
C SER A 360 -18.07 -18.60 -3.98
N GLU A 361 -19.06 -19.14 -4.69
CA GLU A 361 -19.34 -18.85 -6.10
C GLU A 361 -19.00 -17.38 -6.41
N ASP A 362 -18.31 -17.18 -7.49
CA ASP A 362 -17.60 -15.95 -7.81
C ASP A 362 -18.44 -14.72 -7.44
N ARG A 363 -18.16 -14.10 -6.30
CA ARG A 363 -18.88 -12.90 -5.82
C ARG A 363 -18.73 -11.73 -6.78
N HIS A 364 -17.89 -11.92 -7.80
CA HIS A 364 -17.71 -11.05 -8.93
C HIS A 364 -18.12 -11.79 -10.20
N GLU A 365 -19.41 -11.78 -10.53
CA GLU A 365 -19.85 -12.20 -11.86
C GLU A 365 -19.07 -11.44 -12.92
N ARG A 366 -18.41 -12.16 -13.81
CA ARG A 366 -17.56 -11.60 -14.86
C ARG A 366 -18.03 -12.07 -16.23
N ALA A 367 -18.31 -11.13 -17.14
CA ALA A 367 -18.51 -11.43 -18.54
C ALA A 367 -17.19 -11.90 -19.20
N ALA A 368 -17.28 -12.68 -20.26
CA ALA A 368 -16.13 -13.29 -20.92
C ALA A 368 -15.13 -12.25 -21.50
N ASP A 369 -15.59 -11.06 -21.81
CA ASP A 369 -14.82 -9.93 -22.37
C ASP A 369 -14.27 -8.97 -21.32
N GLN A 370 -14.62 -9.16 -20.05
CA GLN A 370 -14.11 -8.36 -18.96
C GLN A 370 -12.72 -8.84 -18.48
N PHE A 371 -11.94 -7.89 -18.01
CA PHE A 371 -10.65 -8.10 -17.35
C PHE A 371 -10.80 -8.12 -15.85
N VAL A 372 -9.88 -8.79 -15.17
CA VAL A 372 -9.75 -8.74 -13.72
C VAL A 372 -8.86 -7.54 -13.36
N LEU A 373 -9.44 -6.52 -12.74
CA LEU A 373 -8.69 -5.39 -12.20
C LEU A 373 -8.05 -5.77 -10.88
N ASN A 374 -6.74 -5.69 -10.83
CA ASN A 374 -5.93 -5.75 -9.63
C ASN A 374 -5.41 -4.35 -9.30
N THR A 375 -5.58 -3.90 -8.05
CA THR A 375 -4.99 -2.65 -7.57
C THR A 375 -3.83 -2.95 -6.63
N GLY A 376 -2.88 -2.03 -6.53
CA GLY A 376 -1.75 -2.24 -5.64
C GLY A 376 -0.86 -1.01 -5.51
N ARG A 377 0.26 -1.20 -4.84
CA ARG A 377 1.28 -0.16 -4.67
C ARG A 377 2.31 -0.23 -5.79
N VAL A 378 2.85 0.94 -6.11
CA VAL A 378 4.09 1.04 -6.86
C VAL A 378 5.22 1.43 -5.91
N ARG A 379 6.45 1.14 -6.31
CA ARG A 379 7.65 1.59 -5.62
C ARG A 379 7.66 3.14 -5.56
N ASP A 380 8.22 3.67 -4.51
CA ASP A 380 8.43 5.12 -4.29
C ASP A 380 7.16 5.92 -3.96
N HIS A 381 5.97 5.31 -4.01
CA HIS A 381 4.72 5.93 -3.55
C HIS A 381 4.13 5.27 -2.30
N TRP A 382 3.41 6.06 -1.51
CA TRP A 382 2.79 5.65 -0.26
C TRP A 382 1.34 6.11 -0.18
N HIS A 383 0.44 5.13 0.03
CA HIS A 383 -1.01 5.39 0.16
C HIS A 383 -1.54 6.40 -0.90
N THR A 384 -2.22 7.46 -0.45
CA THR A 384 -2.87 8.47 -1.30
C THR A 384 -1.96 9.69 -1.59
N LEU A 385 -0.66 9.48 -1.69
CA LEU A 385 0.35 10.49 -2.03
C LEU A 385 0.48 11.66 -1.04
N THR A 386 -0.16 11.62 0.11
CA THR A 386 -0.16 12.72 1.10
C THR A 386 1.24 13.12 1.60
N ARG A 387 2.21 12.22 1.48
CA ARG A 387 3.63 12.44 1.80
C ARG A 387 4.50 12.38 0.57
N THR A 388 4.47 11.26 -0.15
CA THR A 388 5.34 11.03 -1.31
C THR A 388 5.03 11.94 -2.47
N GLY A 389 3.79 12.36 -2.67
CA GLY A 389 3.40 13.37 -3.66
C GLY A 389 3.93 14.78 -3.38
N LYS A 390 4.44 15.04 -2.16
CA LYS A 390 5.12 16.31 -1.80
C LYS A 390 6.63 16.27 -2.07
N SER A 391 7.19 15.08 -2.36
CA SER A 391 8.60 14.89 -2.62
C SER A 391 8.89 14.86 -4.12
N PRO A 392 9.57 15.87 -4.67
CA PRO A 392 9.98 15.88 -6.06
C PRO A 392 10.78 14.64 -6.43
N ARG A 393 11.67 14.23 -5.55
CA ARG A 393 12.56 13.09 -5.75
C ARG A 393 11.79 11.78 -5.92
N LEU A 394 10.82 11.48 -5.06
CA LEU A 394 10.04 10.24 -5.11
C LEU A 394 9.09 10.20 -6.32
N SER A 395 8.61 11.37 -6.77
CA SER A 395 7.73 11.50 -7.92
C SER A 395 8.45 11.35 -9.29
N ARG A 396 9.79 11.28 -9.33
CA ARG A 396 10.54 11.14 -10.59
C ARG A 396 10.37 9.78 -11.24
N HIS A 397 10.25 8.71 -10.47
CA HIS A 397 10.13 7.35 -11.00
C HIS A 397 8.76 7.13 -11.66
N THR A 398 7.68 7.41 -10.96
CA THR A 398 6.32 7.24 -11.47
C THR A 398 5.52 8.52 -11.20
N GLY A 399 5.31 9.32 -12.23
CA GLY A 399 4.67 10.65 -12.12
C GLY A 399 3.18 10.67 -12.47
N GLU A 400 2.66 9.62 -13.09
CA GLU A 400 1.28 9.51 -13.54
C GLU A 400 0.71 8.10 -13.29
N PRO A 401 -0.63 7.95 -13.20
CA PRO A 401 -1.26 6.63 -13.12
C PRO A 401 -1.18 5.90 -14.46
N PHE A 402 -1.10 4.56 -14.39
CA PHE A 402 -1.00 3.71 -15.58
C PHE A 402 -1.79 2.41 -15.41
N ALA A 403 -2.06 1.74 -16.54
CA ALA A 403 -2.60 0.39 -16.59
C ALA A 403 -1.57 -0.56 -17.18
N GLU A 404 -1.10 -1.55 -16.41
CA GLU A 404 -0.29 -2.64 -16.95
C GLU A 404 -1.19 -3.64 -17.68
N ILE A 405 -0.93 -3.86 -18.97
CA ILE A 405 -1.74 -4.71 -19.84
C ILE A 405 -0.81 -5.69 -20.58
N HIS A 406 -1.23 -6.96 -20.68
CA HIS A 406 -0.46 -7.94 -21.44
C HIS A 406 -0.43 -7.56 -22.94
N PRO A 407 0.73 -7.68 -23.65
CA PRO A 407 0.85 -7.26 -25.05
C PRO A 407 -0.17 -7.88 -26.01
N GLU A 408 -0.53 -9.17 -25.82
CA GLU A 408 -1.53 -9.82 -26.68
C GLU A 408 -2.96 -9.27 -26.43
N ASP A 409 -3.29 -8.93 -25.19
CA ASP A 409 -4.57 -8.29 -24.87
C ASP A 409 -4.62 -6.87 -25.45
N ALA A 410 -3.53 -6.14 -25.35
CA ALA A 410 -3.40 -4.80 -25.92
C ALA A 410 -3.54 -4.82 -27.44
N ALA A 411 -2.88 -5.77 -28.11
CA ALA A 411 -3.01 -5.93 -29.57
C ALA A 411 -4.45 -6.25 -30.01
N ARG A 412 -5.14 -7.13 -29.27
CA ARG A 412 -6.55 -7.46 -29.51
C ARG A 412 -7.48 -6.24 -29.36
N LEU A 413 -7.16 -5.33 -28.45
CA LEU A 413 -7.94 -4.12 -28.16
C LEU A 413 -7.47 -2.88 -28.93
N GLY A 414 -6.45 -2.99 -29.80
CA GLY A 414 -5.87 -1.85 -30.53
C GLY A 414 -5.16 -0.83 -29.62
N ILE A 415 -4.69 -1.26 -28.45
CA ILE A 415 -4.01 -0.40 -27.48
C ILE A 415 -2.53 -0.33 -27.80
N THR A 416 -1.99 0.89 -27.86
CA THR A 416 -0.56 1.14 -28.09
C THR A 416 0.15 1.57 -26.80
N THR A 417 1.46 1.33 -26.73
CA THR A 417 2.28 1.81 -25.59
C THR A 417 2.16 3.32 -25.42
N ALA A 418 2.00 3.78 -24.19
CA ALA A 418 1.80 5.17 -23.81
C ALA A 418 0.52 5.83 -24.37
N GLY A 419 -0.34 5.09 -25.07
CA GLY A 419 -1.69 5.52 -25.42
C GLY A 419 -2.59 5.64 -24.18
N LEU A 420 -3.73 6.32 -24.31
CA LEU A 420 -4.72 6.36 -23.25
C LEU A 420 -5.65 5.16 -23.34
N VAL A 421 -6.01 4.64 -22.16
CA VAL A 421 -7.02 3.58 -22.01
C VAL A 421 -8.07 4.00 -21.00
N ARG A 422 -9.33 3.68 -21.33
CA ARG A 422 -10.45 3.79 -20.40
C ARG A 422 -10.73 2.43 -19.79
N LEU A 423 -10.68 2.37 -18.46
CA LEU A 423 -11.19 1.23 -17.72
C LEU A 423 -12.54 1.63 -17.14
N HIS A 424 -13.56 0.79 -17.31
CA HIS A 424 -14.90 1.10 -16.83
C HIS A 424 -15.67 -0.14 -16.38
N ASN A 425 -16.68 0.09 -15.58
CA ASN A 425 -17.73 -0.86 -15.21
C ASN A 425 -19.01 -0.10 -14.84
N ALA A 426 -20.03 -0.79 -14.34
CA ALA A 426 -21.30 -0.15 -13.95
C ALA A 426 -21.17 0.92 -12.85
N ARG A 427 -20.02 1.03 -12.17
CA ARG A 427 -19.77 1.99 -11.06
C ARG A 427 -19.13 3.28 -11.53
N GLY A 428 -18.39 3.24 -12.61
CA GLY A 428 -17.69 4.42 -13.11
C GLY A 428 -16.66 4.10 -14.19
N SER A 429 -15.84 5.10 -14.50
CA SER A 429 -14.74 4.96 -15.44
C SER A 429 -13.52 5.74 -14.97
N ILE A 430 -12.34 5.26 -15.36
CA ILE A 430 -11.07 5.97 -15.20
C ILE A 430 -10.36 6.06 -16.54
N LEU A 431 -9.49 7.06 -16.66
CA LEU A 431 -8.64 7.27 -17.83
C LEU A 431 -7.18 7.29 -17.36
N VAL A 432 -6.37 6.39 -17.91
CA VAL A 432 -4.96 6.22 -17.51
C VAL A 432 -4.10 5.86 -18.72
N ARG A 433 -2.78 5.97 -18.57
CA ARG A 433 -1.83 5.62 -19.63
C ARG A 433 -1.60 4.11 -19.71
N ALA A 434 -1.50 3.56 -20.91
CA ALA A 434 -1.20 2.15 -21.11
C ALA A 434 0.30 1.86 -20.96
N LEU A 435 0.62 0.84 -20.15
CA LEU A 435 1.95 0.25 -20.01
C LEU A 435 1.88 -1.22 -20.41
N LEU A 436 2.44 -1.55 -21.60
CA LEU A 436 2.43 -2.92 -22.10
C LEU A 436 3.56 -3.73 -21.48
N THR A 437 3.22 -4.86 -20.86
CA THR A 437 4.19 -5.73 -20.18
C THR A 437 3.72 -7.18 -20.10
N ASP A 438 4.62 -8.12 -20.39
CA ASP A 438 4.42 -9.57 -20.24
C ASP A 438 4.42 -10.05 -18.78
N ARG A 439 4.80 -9.19 -17.84
CA ARG A 439 4.68 -9.47 -16.39
C ARG A 439 3.21 -9.55 -15.94
N GLN A 440 2.30 -8.96 -16.70
CA GLN A 440 0.86 -9.03 -16.44
C GLN A 440 0.26 -10.27 -17.11
N ARG A 441 -0.61 -10.99 -16.40
CA ARG A 441 -1.36 -12.12 -16.98
C ARG A 441 -2.37 -11.64 -18.02
N ARG A 442 -2.60 -12.45 -19.05
CA ARG A 442 -3.72 -12.25 -19.99
C ARG A 442 -5.05 -12.24 -19.23
N GLY A 443 -5.98 -11.39 -19.67
CA GLY A 443 -7.28 -11.19 -19.04
C GLY A 443 -7.22 -10.49 -17.67
N SER A 444 -6.07 -9.95 -17.28
CA SER A 444 -5.89 -9.17 -16.06
C SER A 444 -5.27 -7.81 -16.36
N VAL A 445 -5.59 -6.81 -15.55
CA VAL A 445 -5.01 -5.46 -15.63
C VAL A 445 -4.63 -4.98 -14.24
N PHE A 446 -3.49 -4.34 -14.11
CA PHE A 446 -3.06 -3.70 -12.87
C PHE A 446 -3.11 -2.18 -12.99
N VAL A 447 -3.70 -1.51 -11.99
CA VAL A 447 -3.70 -0.04 -11.88
C VAL A 447 -3.27 0.34 -10.47
N PRO A 448 -2.27 1.25 -10.32
CA PRO A 448 -1.80 1.64 -9.00
C PRO A 448 -2.83 2.48 -8.24
N MET A 449 -2.94 2.24 -6.93
CA MET A 449 -3.95 2.79 -6.03
C MET A 449 -3.70 4.22 -5.55
N HIS A 450 -2.56 4.83 -5.89
CA HIS A 450 -2.05 6.01 -5.17
C HIS A 450 -2.69 7.34 -5.56
N TRP A 451 -3.19 7.48 -6.79
CA TRP A 451 -3.58 8.77 -7.36
C TRP A 451 -4.90 9.29 -6.80
N THR A 452 -4.90 10.56 -6.46
CA THR A 452 -6.03 11.31 -5.88
C THR A 452 -6.54 12.34 -6.89
N ALA A 453 -7.72 12.94 -6.64
CA ALA A 453 -8.23 14.03 -7.48
C ALA A 453 -7.33 15.29 -7.49
N GLN A 454 -6.39 15.40 -6.55
CA GLN A 454 -5.38 16.46 -6.56
C GLN A 454 -4.28 16.21 -7.60
N MET A 455 -4.01 14.95 -7.93
CA MET A 455 -2.86 14.55 -8.75
C MET A 455 -3.26 14.08 -10.15
N THR A 456 -4.54 13.78 -10.39
CA THR A 456 -5.07 13.37 -11.70
C THR A 456 -6.53 13.75 -11.85
N GLY A 457 -6.95 14.04 -13.07
CA GLY A 457 -8.35 14.34 -13.36
C GLY A 457 -9.25 13.13 -13.32
N ALA A 458 -8.81 12.01 -13.87
CA ALA A 458 -9.66 10.85 -14.11
C ALA A 458 -9.03 9.50 -13.70
N GLY A 459 -7.90 9.48 -12.98
CA GLY A 459 -7.13 8.24 -12.72
C GLY A 459 -7.33 7.61 -11.33
N ARG A 460 -8.43 7.88 -10.61
CA ARG A 460 -8.71 7.31 -9.28
C ARG A 460 -9.30 5.91 -9.40
N VAL A 461 -8.50 4.87 -9.25
CA VAL A 461 -8.90 3.48 -9.48
C VAL A 461 -9.97 2.96 -8.53
N ASP A 462 -10.02 3.45 -7.27
CA ASP A 462 -10.97 2.97 -6.27
C ASP A 462 -12.43 3.36 -6.56
N SER A 463 -12.67 4.26 -7.53
CA SER A 463 -14.02 4.51 -8.08
C SER A 463 -14.59 3.28 -8.81
N LEU A 464 -13.75 2.40 -9.35
CA LEU A 464 -14.15 1.17 -10.02
C LEU A 464 -14.31 -0.03 -9.08
N VAL A 465 -13.58 -0.03 -7.95
CA VAL A 465 -13.51 -1.18 -7.04
C VAL A 465 -14.89 -1.51 -6.48
N ALA A 466 -15.27 -2.79 -6.55
CA ALA A 466 -16.54 -3.28 -6.03
C ALA A 466 -16.53 -3.31 -4.49
N PRO A 467 -17.65 -3.00 -3.82
CA PRO A 467 -17.76 -3.00 -2.36
C PRO A 467 -17.95 -4.41 -1.78
N VAL A 468 -17.42 -5.41 -2.46
CA VAL A 468 -17.43 -6.80 -1.98
C VAL A 468 -16.39 -6.94 -0.88
N THR A 469 -16.77 -7.53 0.23
CA THR A 469 -15.92 -7.67 1.41
C THR A 469 -15.80 -9.12 1.88
N ASP A 470 -14.70 -9.42 2.55
CA ASP A 470 -14.57 -10.64 3.34
C ASP A 470 -15.61 -10.65 4.47
N PRO A 471 -16.40 -11.72 4.63
CA PRO A 471 -17.51 -11.73 5.60
C PRO A 471 -17.05 -11.65 7.06
N VAL A 472 -15.84 -12.11 7.35
CA VAL A 472 -15.29 -12.15 8.72
C VAL A 472 -14.58 -10.84 9.05
N SER A 473 -13.60 -10.45 8.21
CA SER A 473 -12.78 -9.26 8.47
C SER A 473 -13.43 -7.96 8.02
N GLY A 474 -14.33 -7.99 7.03
CA GLY A 474 -14.89 -6.80 6.37
C GLY A 474 -13.89 -6.07 5.46
N GLN A 475 -12.76 -6.70 5.14
CA GLN A 475 -11.80 -6.13 4.19
C GLN A 475 -12.38 -6.13 2.78
N PRO A 476 -12.28 -5.01 2.03
CA PRO A 476 -12.74 -4.97 0.65
C PRO A 476 -11.85 -5.80 -0.29
N ASP A 477 -12.46 -6.40 -1.30
CA ASP A 477 -11.76 -7.07 -2.38
C ASP A 477 -11.28 -6.07 -3.43
N SER A 478 -10.07 -5.60 -3.27
CA SER A 478 -9.43 -4.65 -4.21
C SER A 478 -8.62 -5.36 -5.31
N LYS A 479 -8.76 -6.70 -5.46
CA LYS A 479 -7.86 -7.51 -6.31
C LYS A 479 -8.56 -8.20 -7.47
N ARG A 480 -9.90 -8.19 -7.53
CA ARG A 480 -10.66 -9.00 -8.50
C ARG A 480 -11.86 -8.29 -9.12
N THR A 481 -11.89 -6.96 -9.13
CA THR A 481 -13.02 -6.24 -9.72
C THR A 481 -13.08 -6.44 -11.24
N PRO A 482 -14.22 -6.87 -11.82
CA PRO A 482 -14.40 -6.94 -13.26
C PRO A 482 -14.47 -5.55 -13.90
N VAL A 483 -13.75 -5.37 -15.02
CA VAL A 483 -13.74 -4.12 -15.80
C VAL A 483 -13.64 -4.41 -17.29
N TRP A 484 -14.19 -3.51 -18.11
CA TRP A 484 -13.85 -3.42 -19.53
C TRP A 484 -12.69 -2.47 -19.74
N ILE A 485 -11.95 -2.68 -20.82
CA ILE A 485 -10.82 -1.84 -21.22
C ILE A 485 -11.03 -1.45 -22.67
N GLU A 486 -10.90 -0.16 -22.96
CA GLU A 486 -11.04 0.42 -24.29
C GLU A 486 -9.83 1.31 -24.60
N ALA A 487 -9.33 1.23 -25.84
CA ALA A 487 -8.41 2.22 -26.37
C ALA A 487 -9.14 3.56 -26.54
N VAL A 488 -8.53 4.65 -26.08
CA VAL A 488 -9.12 6.00 -26.23
C VAL A 488 -8.48 6.69 -27.42
N PRO A 489 -9.27 7.10 -28.43
CA PRO A 489 -8.78 7.91 -29.53
C PRO A 489 -8.19 9.22 -28.99
N THR A 490 -6.87 9.37 -29.08
CA THR A 490 -6.18 10.54 -28.55
C THR A 490 -5.70 11.39 -29.71
N VAL A 491 -6.19 12.61 -29.81
CA VAL A 491 -5.88 13.56 -30.90
C VAL A 491 -4.56 14.28 -30.64
N TRP A 492 -4.25 14.56 -29.38
CA TRP A 492 -3.00 15.18 -29.00
C TRP A 492 -2.55 14.72 -27.61
N PHE A 493 -1.25 14.71 -27.43
CA PHE A 493 -0.54 14.50 -26.16
C PHE A 493 0.21 15.76 -25.78
N GLY A 494 0.32 16.02 -24.48
CA GLY A 494 1.06 17.15 -23.96
C GLY A 494 1.94 16.78 -22.77
N PHE A 495 3.04 17.49 -22.64
CA PHE A 495 3.89 17.50 -21.46
C PHE A 495 4.22 18.94 -21.09
N ALA A 496 4.01 19.29 -19.82
CA ALA A 496 4.37 20.61 -19.31
C ALA A 496 5.20 20.54 -18.03
N VAL A 497 6.03 21.56 -17.83
CA VAL A 497 6.60 21.89 -16.51
C VAL A 497 6.08 23.27 -16.15
N LEU A 498 5.48 23.42 -14.97
CA LEU A 498 4.82 24.64 -14.50
C LEU A 498 5.37 25.03 -13.14
N ARG A 499 5.67 26.29 -12.93
CA ARG A 499 6.03 26.81 -11.60
C ARG A 499 4.82 26.85 -10.67
N ARG A 500 3.68 27.22 -11.20
CA ARG A 500 2.41 27.32 -10.45
C ARG A 500 1.37 26.40 -11.05
N TRP A 501 0.50 25.86 -10.20
CA TRP A 501 -0.64 25.07 -10.65
C TRP A 501 -1.83 26.01 -10.87
N PRO A 502 -2.33 26.16 -12.10
CA PRO A 502 -3.43 27.10 -12.38
C PRO A 502 -4.81 26.55 -12.03
N GLY A 503 -4.91 25.29 -11.66
CA GLY A 503 -6.13 24.52 -11.57
C GLY A 503 -6.17 23.40 -12.61
N ALA A 504 -7.22 22.57 -12.58
CA ALA A 504 -7.39 21.48 -13.54
C ALA A 504 -7.51 22.05 -14.97
N PRO A 505 -6.63 21.63 -15.91
CA PRO A 505 -6.75 22.06 -17.30
C PRO A 505 -7.99 21.41 -17.96
N ASP A 506 -8.56 22.14 -18.91
CA ASP A 506 -9.68 21.65 -19.72
C ASP A 506 -9.18 20.70 -20.82
N CYS A 507 -9.01 19.44 -20.44
CA CYS A 507 -8.62 18.36 -21.35
C CYS A 507 -9.09 17.00 -20.78
N ALA A 508 -9.11 15.98 -21.64
CA ALA A 508 -9.61 14.66 -21.26
C ALA A 508 -8.75 13.98 -20.18
N TYR A 509 -7.44 14.18 -20.26
CA TYR A 509 -6.50 13.57 -19.32
C TYR A 509 -5.45 14.57 -18.83
N TRP A 510 -5.26 14.62 -17.53
CA TRP A 510 -4.10 15.24 -16.91
C TRP A 510 -3.65 14.46 -15.68
N ALA A 511 -2.33 14.42 -15.48
CA ALA A 511 -1.72 13.96 -14.25
C ALA A 511 -0.53 14.85 -13.92
N ARG A 512 -0.35 15.19 -12.63
CA ARG A 512 0.75 16.05 -12.19
C ARG A 512 1.59 15.40 -11.10
N ALA A 513 2.87 15.73 -11.10
CA ALA A 513 3.83 15.33 -10.10
C ALA A 513 4.72 16.51 -9.69
N ARG A 514 5.18 16.52 -8.44
CA ARG A 514 5.96 17.62 -7.88
C ARG A 514 7.36 17.70 -8.51
N THR A 515 7.84 18.92 -8.83
CA THR A 515 9.25 19.25 -9.06
C THR A 515 9.79 20.08 -7.88
N GLU A 516 11.04 20.48 -7.89
CA GLU A 516 11.62 21.27 -6.78
C GLU A 516 10.92 22.62 -6.63
N ALA A 517 10.62 23.29 -7.75
CA ALA A 517 9.99 24.63 -7.73
C ALA A 517 8.52 24.62 -8.22
N GLY A 518 8.00 23.51 -8.74
CA GLY A 518 6.68 23.50 -9.35
C GLY A 518 6.11 22.11 -9.61
N TRP A 519 5.64 21.90 -10.84
CA TRP A 519 4.93 20.70 -11.26
C TRP A 519 5.36 20.26 -12.66
N ARG A 520 5.54 18.98 -12.87
CA ARG A 520 5.48 18.36 -14.18
C ARG A 520 4.08 17.82 -14.42
N VAL A 521 3.58 17.94 -15.64
CA VAL A 521 2.19 17.61 -15.99
C VAL A 521 2.16 16.82 -17.29
N GLU A 522 1.55 15.67 -17.27
CA GLU A 522 1.18 14.90 -18.46
C GLU A 522 -0.25 15.28 -18.84
N LEU A 523 -0.48 15.47 -20.14
CA LEU A 523 -1.74 15.95 -20.69
C LEU A 523 -2.13 15.11 -21.92
N ALA A 524 -3.43 15.02 -22.21
CA ALA A 524 -3.90 14.52 -23.51
C ALA A 524 -5.35 14.94 -23.76
N GLY A 525 -5.75 14.98 -25.02
CA GLY A 525 -7.10 15.33 -25.45
C GLY A 525 -7.68 14.40 -26.51
N GLU A 526 -8.98 14.14 -26.39
CA GLU A 526 -9.80 13.39 -27.36
C GLU A 526 -10.32 14.29 -28.50
N THR A 527 -10.26 15.60 -28.32
CA THR A 527 -10.66 16.63 -29.31
C THR A 527 -9.50 17.55 -29.61
N ALA A 528 -9.43 18.08 -30.83
CA ALA A 528 -8.42 19.06 -31.19
C ALA A 528 -8.54 20.33 -30.34
N LEU A 529 -7.39 20.96 -30.04
CA LEU A 529 -7.37 22.28 -29.42
C LEU A 529 -7.73 23.34 -30.48
N ASP A 530 -8.66 24.24 -30.15
CA ASP A 530 -9.03 25.34 -31.03
C ASP A 530 -7.84 26.26 -31.29
N ASP A 531 -7.13 26.63 -30.23
CA ASP A 531 -5.87 27.40 -30.28
C ASP A 531 -4.86 26.83 -29.25
N PRO A 532 -3.79 26.15 -29.72
CA PRO A 532 -2.73 25.68 -28.85
C PRO A 532 -2.02 26.78 -28.05
N ALA A 533 -1.93 28.04 -28.57
CA ALA A 533 -1.29 29.11 -27.87
C ALA A 533 -2.16 29.68 -26.74
N ASP A 534 -3.47 29.77 -26.95
CA ASP A 534 -4.42 30.12 -25.91
C ASP A 534 -4.48 29.04 -24.79
N PHE A 535 -4.43 27.76 -25.16
CA PHE A 535 -4.30 26.69 -24.16
C PHE A 535 -3.02 26.84 -23.32
N ALA A 536 -1.88 27.18 -23.95
CA ALA A 536 -0.62 27.44 -23.24
C ALA A 536 -0.74 28.66 -22.32
N ALA A 537 -1.36 29.77 -22.81
CA ALA A 537 -1.56 30.98 -22.02
C ALA A 537 -2.42 30.74 -20.77
N ARG A 538 -3.51 29.96 -20.89
CA ARG A 538 -4.33 29.58 -19.75
C ARG A 538 -3.53 28.70 -18.77
N LEU A 539 -2.72 27.78 -19.27
CA LEU A 539 -1.93 26.87 -18.44
C LEU A 539 -0.81 27.61 -17.66
N PHE A 540 -0.17 28.62 -18.28
CA PHE A 540 0.86 29.43 -17.64
C PHE A 540 0.30 30.59 -16.81
N GLY A 541 -0.93 31.02 -17.06
CA GLY A 541 -1.52 32.22 -16.48
C GLY A 541 -0.91 33.51 -17.05
N LEU A 542 -0.30 33.43 -18.23
CA LEU A 542 0.25 34.54 -19.02
C LEU A 542 0.55 34.08 -20.46
N GLU A 543 0.70 35.05 -21.38
CA GLU A 543 1.06 34.79 -22.77
C GLU A 543 2.46 34.16 -22.87
N PRO A 544 2.66 33.12 -23.72
CA PRO A 544 3.98 32.56 -23.98
C PRO A 544 4.92 33.57 -24.65
N ASP A 545 6.13 33.74 -24.10
CA ASP A 545 7.17 34.58 -24.65
C ASP A 545 7.83 33.98 -25.91
N ILE A 546 7.94 32.63 -25.93
CA ILE A 546 8.49 31.89 -27.07
C ILE A 546 7.45 30.89 -27.54
N ARG A 547 7.26 30.84 -28.86
CA ARG A 547 6.30 29.96 -29.52
C ARG A 547 6.95 29.27 -30.71
N PHE A 548 6.83 27.96 -30.77
CA PHE A 548 7.07 27.17 -31.97
C PHE A 548 5.78 26.44 -32.30
N GLN A 549 5.30 26.59 -33.52
CA GLN A 549 4.05 25.97 -33.94
C GLN A 549 4.21 25.38 -35.34
N ASP A 550 4.06 24.05 -35.44
CA ASP A 550 3.93 23.31 -36.68
C ASP A 550 2.51 22.76 -36.78
N ALA A 551 1.61 23.52 -37.38
CA ALA A 551 0.23 23.13 -37.56
C ALA A 551 0.06 21.89 -38.44
N ALA A 552 0.95 21.65 -39.41
CA ALA A 552 0.90 20.52 -40.31
C ALA A 552 1.31 19.23 -39.58
N GLY A 553 2.42 19.27 -38.83
CA GLY A 553 2.90 18.14 -38.01
C GLY A 553 2.11 17.96 -36.72
N GLY A 554 1.47 19.02 -36.21
CA GLY A 554 0.78 19.03 -34.93
C GLY A 554 1.72 19.15 -33.73
N ASP A 555 2.96 19.56 -33.97
CA ASP A 555 3.95 19.80 -32.91
C ASP A 555 3.94 21.29 -32.52
N HIS A 556 3.64 21.56 -31.25
CA HIS A 556 3.67 22.92 -30.73
C HIS A 556 4.48 22.95 -29.43
N ARG A 557 5.25 24.03 -29.23
CA ARG A 557 6.09 24.23 -28.05
C ARG A 557 6.04 25.67 -27.60
N PHE A 558 5.83 25.85 -26.30
CA PHE A 558 5.66 27.17 -25.70
C PHE A 558 6.51 27.27 -24.45
N ALA A 559 7.02 28.47 -24.19
CA ALA A 559 7.68 28.78 -22.93
C ALA A 559 7.33 30.20 -22.49
N ALA A 560 7.25 30.43 -21.19
CA ALA A 560 6.89 31.71 -20.60
C ALA A 560 7.75 32.04 -19.38
N TRP A 561 8.02 33.31 -19.17
CA TRP A 561 8.76 33.85 -18.02
C TRP A 561 7.97 34.97 -17.36
N ARG A 562 8.11 35.07 -16.04
CA ARG A 562 7.56 36.19 -15.24
C ARG A 562 8.67 36.78 -14.40
N SER A 563 9.01 38.05 -14.64
CA SER A 563 10.07 38.76 -13.90
C SER A 563 11.42 38.01 -13.91
N GLY A 564 11.76 37.36 -15.02
CA GLY A 564 13.01 36.60 -15.19
C GLY A 564 12.98 35.17 -14.66
N GLU A 565 11.88 34.73 -14.04
CA GLU A 565 11.68 33.36 -13.62
C GLU A 565 10.88 32.58 -14.65
N ALA A 566 11.30 31.35 -14.97
CA ALA A 566 10.56 30.47 -15.86
C ALA A 566 9.21 30.11 -15.21
N GLU A 567 8.10 30.53 -15.79
CA GLU A 567 6.75 30.20 -15.34
C GLU A 567 6.31 28.81 -15.84
N GLY A 568 6.70 28.48 -17.07
CA GLY A 568 6.40 27.16 -17.60
C GLY A 568 6.93 26.91 -19.01
N VAL A 569 6.92 25.62 -19.37
CA VAL A 569 7.16 25.12 -20.72
C VAL A 569 6.10 24.08 -21.06
N LEU A 570 5.60 24.06 -22.29
CA LEU A 570 4.59 23.13 -22.80
C LEU A 570 5.02 22.56 -24.14
N PHE A 571 4.89 21.25 -24.29
CA PHE A 571 5.04 20.50 -25.53
C PHE A 571 3.70 19.84 -25.86
N LEU A 572 3.24 20.00 -27.09
CA LEU A 572 2.06 19.33 -27.63
C LEU A 572 2.48 18.56 -28.89
N SER A 573 1.94 17.36 -29.10
CA SER A 573 2.20 16.53 -30.27
C SER A 573 1.03 15.57 -30.53
N ARG A 574 0.86 15.12 -31.77
CA ARG A 574 -0.08 14.04 -32.11
C ARG A 574 0.35 12.66 -31.58
N GLN A 575 1.58 12.50 -31.21
CA GLN A 575 2.15 11.30 -30.62
C GLN A 575 2.58 11.57 -29.16
N PRO A 576 2.75 10.54 -28.32
CA PRO A 576 3.28 10.74 -26.98
C PRO A 576 4.57 11.58 -26.99
N VAL A 577 4.59 12.66 -26.23
CA VAL A 577 5.67 13.66 -26.26
C VAL A 577 7.02 13.02 -25.91
N ALA A 578 7.97 13.12 -26.84
CA ALA A 578 9.34 12.65 -26.69
C ALA A 578 10.25 13.78 -26.20
N CYS A 579 10.45 13.90 -24.90
CA CYS A 579 11.35 14.88 -24.28
C CYS A 579 12.04 14.30 -23.05
N ALA A 580 13.15 14.93 -22.62
CA ALA A 580 13.87 14.59 -21.40
C ALA A 580 13.19 15.23 -20.17
N ARG A 581 12.14 14.58 -19.65
CA ARG A 581 11.25 15.12 -18.62
C ARG A 581 11.95 15.62 -17.36
N ASP A 582 12.89 14.84 -16.83
CA ASP A 582 13.62 15.23 -15.62
C ASP A 582 14.59 16.39 -15.87
N TRP A 583 15.20 16.44 -17.06
CA TRP A 583 16.04 17.57 -17.45
C TRP A 583 15.21 18.85 -17.60
N LEU A 584 14.06 18.79 -18.27
CA LEU A 584 13.16 19.95 -18.42
C LEU A 584 12.67 20.45 -17.08
N ALA A 585 12.28 19.57 -16.18
CA ALA A 585 11.89 19.96 -14.82
C ALA A 585 13.02 20.71 -14.11
N ALA A 586 14.24 20.15 -14.15
CA ALA A 586 15.41 20.80 -13.55
C ALA A 586 15.79 22.11 -14.24
N ALA A 587 15.60 22.24 -15.56
CA ALA A 587 15.89 23.47 -16.31
C ALA A 587 14.93 24.59 -15.92
N VAL A 588 13.63 24.31 -15.80
CA VAL A 588 12.63 25.27 -15.30
C VAL A 588 12.90 25.64 -13.84
N ASP A 589 13.22 24.67 -12.99
CA ASP A 589 13.55 24.90 -11.58
C ASP A 589 14.78 25.83 -11.41
N ARG A 590 15.76 25.76 -12.34
CA ARG A 590 16.94 26.64 -12.37
C ARG A 590 16.74 27.96 -13.13
N ASN A 591 15.53 28.24 -13.60
CA ASN A 591 15.21 29.44 -14.40
C ASN A 591 16.03 29.54 -15.71
N GLU A 592 16.31 28.41 -16.37
CA GLU A 592 16.96 28.46 -17.68
C GLU A 592 16.11 29.26 -18.68
N THR A 593 16.77 30.00 -19.55
CA THR A 593 16.11 30.89 -20.50
C THR A 593 16.45 30.53 -21.94
N GLY A 594 15.62 31.02 -22.88
CA GLY A 594 15.88 30.92 -24.29
C GLY A 594 15.38 29.65 -24.97
N LEU A 595 15.76 29.50 -26.24
CA LEU A 595 15.29 28.44 -27.14
C LEU A 595 15.70 27.03 -26.70
N GLY A 596 16.70 26.90 -25.83
CA GLY A 596 17.15 25.61 -25.31
C GLY A 596 16.06 24.80 -24.62
N LEU A 597 15.15 25.48 -23.90
CA LEU A 597 14.00 24.83 -23.26
C LEU A 597 13.08 24.15 -24.29
N LEU A 598 12.85 24.79 -25.44
CA LEU A 598 12.00 24.23 -26.49
C LEU A 598 12.62 23.03 -27.21
N ALA A 599 13.95 22.78 -27.06
CA ALA A 599 14.58 21.57 -27.57
C ALA A 599 14.11 20.31 -26.85
N GLY A 600 13.63 20.42 -25.58
CA GLY A 600 13.13 19.32 -24.78
C GLY A 600 14.18 18.29 -24.35
N ARG A 601 15.46 18.62 -24.50
CA ARG A 601 16.60 17.73 -24.18
C ARG A 601 17.86 18.51 -23.90
N PRO A 602 18.78 17.99 -23.10
CA PRO A 602 20.05 18.63 -22.83
C PRO A 602 20.88 18.80 -24.10
N GLY A 603 21.75 19.80 -24.12
CA GLY A 603 22.76 19.95 -25.16
C GLY A 603 23.72 18.76 -25.22
N ARG A 604 24.56 18.72 -26.27
CA ARG A 604 25.47 17.58 -26.54
C ARG A 604 26.44 17.25 -25.39
N GLU A 605 26.75 18.22 -24.53
CA GLU A 605 27.71 18.04 -23.43
C GLU A 605 27.07 17.50 -22.15
N ALA A 606 25.76 17.65 -21.97
CA ALA A 606 25.03 17.16 -20.80
C ALA A 606 24.35 15.83 -21.16
N GLY A 607 24.86 14.71 -20.67
CA GLY A 607 24.31 13.40 -20.92
C GLY A 607 22.87 13.28 -20.39
N ASP A 608 21.95 12.74 -21.21
CA ASP A 608 20.61 12.39 -20.77
C ASP A 608 20.63 11.01 -20.10
N ALA A 609 20.45 10.99 -18.77
CA ALA A 609 20.43 9.76 -17.98
C ALA A 609 19.21 8.84 -18.28
N GLY A 610 18.21 9.33 -19.02
CA GLY A 610 16.93 8.67 -19.24
C GLY A 610 16.00 8.69 -18.02
N PRO A 611 14.85 8.02 -18.09
CA PRO A 611 13.93 7.91 -16.96
C PRO A 611 14.63 7.37 -15.71
N ILE A 612 14.32 7.96 -14.55
CA ILE A 612 14.94 7.57 -13.28
C ILE A 612 14.50 6.17 -12.87
N VAL A 613 15.47 5.32 -12.61
CA VAL A 613 15.30 3.96 -12.05
C VAL A 613 15.70 3.94 -10.58
N CYS A 614 16.88 4.46 -10.24
CA CYS A 614 17.33 4.54 -8.86
C CYS A 614 17.05 5.94 -8.28
N VAL A 615 15.97 6.07 -7.51
CA VAL A 615 15.54 7.34 -6.94
C VAL A 615 16.53 7.87 -5.90
N CYS A 616 17.06 7.00 -5.02
CA CYS A 616 17.95 7.44 -3.94
C CYS A 616 19.35 7.90 -4.42
N GLU A 617 19.83 7.42 -5.56
CA GLU A 617 21.11 7.82 -6.16
C GLU A 617 20.92 8.64 -7.46
N THR A 618 19.67 8.88 -7.86
CA THR A 618 19.31 9.65 -9.07
C THR A 618 19.94 9.07 -10.34
N VAL A 619 19.88 7.74 -10.51
CA VAL A 619 20.44 7.04 -11.68
C VAL A 619 19.32 6.64 -12.63
N GLY A 620 19.44 7.07 -13.89
CA GLY A 620 18.47 6.79 -14.94
C GLY A 620 18.75 5.51 -15.73
N ALA A 621 17.74 5.09 -16.50
CA ALA A 621 17.75 3.86 -17.27
C ALA A 621 18.89 3.82 -18.32
N ARG A 622 19.19 4.96 -18.99
CA ARG A 622 20.28 5.01 -19.98
C ARG A 622 21.65 4.81 -19.35
N THR A 623 21.88 5.39 -18.17
CA THR A 623 23.11 5.17 -17.42
C THR A 623 23.28 3.70 -17.05
N ILE A 624 22.21 3.04 -16.58
CA ILE A 624 22.24 1.61 -16.24
C ILE A 624 22.48 0.77 -17.50
N SER A 625 21.78 1.07 -18.60
CA SER A 625 21.95 0.35 -19.87
C SER A 625 23.37 0.50 -20.44
N ALA A 626 23.98 1.68 -20.33
CA ALA A 626 25.37 1.88 -20.72
C ALA A 626 26.32 0.99 -19.90
N VAL A 627 26.16 0.96 -18.58
CA VAL A 627 26.96 0.09 -17.68
C VAL A 627 26.77 -1.39 -18.01
N ILE A 628 25.56 -1.82 -18.39
CA ILE A 628 25.29 -3.18 -18.83
C ILE A 628 25.98 -3.47 -20.18
N ALA A 629 25.89 -2.54 -21.12
CA ALA A 629 26.58 -2.66 -22.42
C ALA A 629 28.09 -2.71 -22.26
N ASP A 630 28.66 -2.03 -21.27
CA ASP A 630 30.10 -2.06 -20.92
C ASP A 630 30.49 -3.34 -20.16
N GLY A 631 29.60 -4.33 -20.05
CA GLY A 631 29.91 -5.68 -19.57
C GLY A 631 29.49 -5.99 -18.13
N ALA A 632 28.66 -5.17 -17.46
CA ALA A 632 28.10 -5.54 -16.18
C ALA A 632 27.04 -6.66 -16.33
N THR A 633 27.26 -7.81 -15.68
CA THR A 633 26.40 -9.00 -15.78
C THR A 633 25.59 -9.30 -14.52
N SER A 634 25.73 -8.48 -13.47
CA SER A 634 25.00 -8.65 -12.20
C SER A 634 24.60 -7.30 -11.61
N VAL A 635 23.57 -7.32 -10.76
CA VAL A 635 23.11 -6.11 -10.03
C VAL A 635 24.24 -5.50 -9.22
N ASP A 636 25.10 -6.31 -8.60
CA ASP A 636 26.23 -5.81 -7.81
C ASP A 636 27.32 -5.17 -8.69
N ALA A 637 27.52 -5.66 -9.92
CA ALA A 637 28.40 -5.01 -10.87
C ALA A 637 27.86 -3.64 -11.31
N VAL A 638 26.57 -3.55 -11.61
CA VAL A 638 25.87 -2.27 -11.89
C VAL A 638 25.98 -1.32 -10.70
N THR A 639 25.76 -1.83 -9.49
CA THR A 639 25.89 -1.03 -8.26
C THR A 639 27.28 -0.44 -8.08
N ARG A 640 28.34 -1.21 -8.33
CA ARG A 640 29.73 -0.72 -8.25
C ARG A 640 30.02 0.36 -9.29
N ALA A 641 29.46 0.22 -10.49
CA ALA A 641 29.73 1.14 -11.60
C ALA A 641 28.97 2.47 -11.51
N CYS A 642 27.67 2.45 -11.13
CA CYS A 642 26.83 3.64 -11.14
C CYS A 642 26.02 3.87 -9.85
N ARG A 643 26.24 3.10 -8.78
CA ARG A 643 25.57 3.16 -7.47
C ARG A 643 24.09 2.76 -7.46
N ALA A 644 23.47 2.45 -8.60
CA ALA A 644 22.09 1.98 -8.63
C ALA A 644 21.94 0.70 -7.80
N GLY A 645 20.97 0.68 -6.86
CA GLY A 645 20.75 -0.44 -5.95
C GLY A 645 21.67 -0.53 -4.74
N GLY A 646 22.57 0.45 -4.54
CA GLY A 646 23.60 0.42 -3.48
C GLY A 646 23.16 0.99 -2.13
N ASN A 647 22.08 1.79 -2.08
CA ASN A 647 21.59 2.40 -0.84
C ASN A 647 20.34 1.69 -0.32
N CYS A 648 19.13 2.12 -0.69
CA CYS A 648 17.88 1.49 -0.20
C CYS A 648 17.58 0.12 -0.83
N GLY A 649 18.18 -0.20 -1.97
CA GLY A 649 18.02 -1.48 -2.67
C GLY A 649 16.68 -1.66 -3.42
N SER A 650 15.73 -0.74 -3.30
CA SER A 650 14.37 -0.91 -3.87
C SER A 650 14.35 -1.04 -5.40
N CYS A 651 15.33 -0.50 -6.11
CA CYS A 651 15.45 -0.60 -7.57
C CYS A 651 16.15 -1.89 -8.05
N ARG A 652 16.70 -2.72 -7.16
CA ARG A 652 17.45 -3.94 -7.56
C ARG A 652 16.64 -4.90 -8.45
N PRO A 653 15.35 -5.16 -8.20
CA PRO A 653 14.54 -6.01 -9.09
C PRO A 653 14.41 -5.43 -10.51
N GLU A 654 14.27 -4.11 -10.64
CA GLU A 654 14.19 -3.45 -11.95
C GLU A 654 15.54 -3.49 -12.69
N VAL A 655 16.64 -3.23 -11.99
CA VAL A 655 18.00 -3.42 -12.55
C VAL A 655 18.23 -4.86 -13.00
N GLN A 656 17.73 -5.85 -12.23
CA GLN A 656 17.79 -7.26 -12.63
C GLN A 656 17.00 -7.54 -13.91
N SER A 657 15.81 -6.94 -14.06
CA SER A 657 15.01 -7.04 -15.29
C SER A 657 15.72 -6.41 -16.50
N MET A 658 16.37 -5.27 -16.30
CA MET A 658 17.19 -4.64 -17.37
C MET A 658 18.37 -5.52 -17.79
N LEU A 659 19.05 -6.16 -16.84
CA LEU A 659 20.10 -7.13 -17.11
C LEU A 659 19.58 -8.35 -17.88
N ALA A 660 18.41 -8.87 -17.52
CA ALA A 660 17.79 -10.00 -18.21
C ALA A 660 17.41 -9.63 -19.66
N ALA A 661 16.82 -8.45 -19.87
CA ALA A 661 16.45 -7.96 -21.19
C ALA A 661 17.66 -7.67 -22.12
N ALA A 662 18.81 -7.34 -21.55
CA ALA A 662 20.03 -7.07 -22.29
C ALA A 662 20.81 -8.35 -22.68
N ARG A 663 20.48 -9.51 -22.13
CA ARG A 663 21.07 -10.79 -22.53
C ARG A 663 20.52 -11.15 -23.91
N PRO A 664 21.37 -11.45 -24.92
CA PRO A 664 20.88 -11.97 -26.17
C PRO A 664 20.12 -13.27 -25.91
N ALA A 665 19.03 -13.49 -26.61
CA ALA A 665 18.30 -14.76 -26.61
C ALA A 665 19.21 -15.84 -27.20
N SER A 666 20.14 -16.37 -26.43
CA SER A 666 21.10 -17.39 -26.80
C SER A 666 20.83 -18.66 -26.02
N LEU A 667 20.36 -19.68 -26.75
CA LEU A 667 20.80 -21.07 -26.60
C LEU A 667 20.43 -21.78 -25.28
N ASP A 668 19.16 -21.77 -24.90
CA ASP A 668 18.57 -22.88 -24.15
C ASP A 668 17.55 -23.63 -25.03
N SER A 669 18.04 -24.13 -26.17
CA SER A 669 17.41 -25.29 -26.81
C SER A 669 17.92 -26.52 -26.08
N PRO A 670 17.06 -27.37 -25.52
CA PRO A 670 17.51 -28.66 -25.00
C PRO A 670 18.11 -29.46 -26.16
N VAL A 671 19.39 -29.74 -26.07
CA VAL A 671 20.05 -30.71 -26.93
C VAL A 671 19.35 -32.05 -26.73
N THR A 672 18.46 -32.41 -27.64
CA THR A 672 18.02 -33.79 -27.82
C THR A 672 19.24 -34.59 -28.23
N GLN A 673 19.88 -35.24 -27.27
CA GLN A 673 20.83 -36.32 -27.58
C GLN A 673 20.00 -37.47 -28.16
N GLY A 674 20.01 -37.55 -29.48
CA GLY A 674 19.63 -38.76 -30.19
C GLY A 674 20.61 -39.87 -29.83
N GLY A 675 20.14 -40.83 -29.05
CA GLY A 675 20.83 -42.08 -28.84
C GLY A 675 20.72 -42.95 -30.07
N GLN A 676 21.87 -43.33 -30.64
CA GLN A 676 22.00 -44.54 -31.45
C GLN A 676 22.64 -45.64 -30.60
N ALA A 677 22.08 -46.85 -30.78
CA ALA A 677 22.41 -48.20 -30.41
C ALA A 677 21.82 -48.71 -29.11
#